data_0b673375902a8d8f24a1466e50fba486
#
_entry.id   0b673375902a8d8f24a1466e50fba486
#
_cell.length_a   1.000
_cell.length_b   1.000
_cell.length_c   1.000
_cell.angle_alpha   90.00
_cell.angle_beta   90.00
_cell.angle_gamma   90.00
#
_symmetry.space_group_name_H-M   'P 1'
#
loop_
_entity.id
_entity.type
_entity.pdbx_description
1 polymer ?
#
loop_
_entity_poly.entity_id
_entity_poly.type
_entity_poly.pdbx_seq_one_letter_code
_entity_poly.pdbx_strand_id
1 'polypeptide(L)'
;MKNLFKLALCGLAFVLAACGQGIDGPDQPQTGITYKSCADKIEITGEAQEVTITITADAAWTAQVSNSKLATLVEGESGEAGTYDIVLAFSENSSLYSRNVTLYAKVEGIAQKVTICKITQKSVSEKGTDANVNKNFTWPILEHYYLWNKELKEKGNPKWDQAYDDFLDSALQSIYPKNSMDGYMYTSSTGQQQWVFYSYIERTTPTTQSVTRAEKAMYQGFGASIYAITFDDNAKYIHLAVEFVYPDSPAAKAGLKRGHYIGKINGTTITDENYYKLALENFIYEVPVGTTCTLEVSEFDWNTLDLSTQTETISMTSATYFENPVLFHNVYTYTSTKDESHKTSIGYMIYNSFDAAFDDEITKVFDVFAEEQAEVGSLDYVILDLRYNGGGNVASCRYLSSLLAGADALDGAQPKVFMYSRYNDDRMAAGGYNKNDYTTYKHDDFDKDAAMAYNFPFKEIYVIGTSDTASSSEMLINALRGIGKKVTLVGGRTNGKNVGMEVMNTQNSGAIDGNHYIFAPITFQSYNCKGESDYDDGFVPDAGFDLEASYEGFPLTDWGTDFVSAMRDGQEVYYMPDFFSHALNAILEKEFPVTTSSVKRMSPRNNASLPKQMRRLDMPKVAREGDIFRKNAWVLAE
;
A
#
# COMPACT_ATOMS: atom_id res chain seq x y z
N MET A 1 4.53 -17.53 53.01
CA MET A 1 3.12 -17.54 53.43
C MET A 1 2.29 -17.05 52.26
N LYS A 2 1.56 -17.99 51.68
CA LYS A 2 0.60 -17.79 50.60
C LYS A 2 -0.70 -17.27 51.20
N ASN A 3 -1.34 -16.28 50.61
CA ASN A 3 -2.79 -16.04 50.66
C ASN A 3 -3.10 -15.05 49.55
N LEU A 4 -3.69 -15.50 48.46
CA LEU A 4 -5.15 -15.50 48.20
C LEU A 4 -5.76 -14.09 48.21
N PHE A 5 -5.92 -13.51 47.01
CA PHE A 5 -7.07 -12.67 46.70
C PHE A 5 -7.82 -13.31 45.53
N LYS A 6 -8.86 -14.02 45.86
CA LYS A 6 -9.95 -14.34 44.92
C LYS A 6 -10.87 -13.12 44.94
N LEU A 7 -10.86 -12.32 43.89
CA LEU A 7 -11.98 -11.44 43.59
C LEU A 7 -12.96 -12.23 42.72
N ALA A 8 -14.10 -12.56 43.33
CA ALA A 8 -15.25 -13.06 42.62
C ALA A 8 -15.85 -11.91 41.83
N LEU A 9 -15.66 -11.87 40.54
CA LEU A 9 -16.49 -11.08 39.62
C LEU A 9 -17.73 -11.93 39.33
N CYS A 10 -18.88 -11.53 39.89
CA CYS A 10 -20.17 -12.00 39.44
C CYS A 10 -20.43 -11.42 38.03
N GLY A 11 -20.04 -12.17 37.02
CA GLY A 11 -20.49 -11.95 35.66
C GLY A 11 -21.96 -12.31 35.55
N LEU A 12 -22.82 -11.36 35.23
CA LEU A 12 -24.19 -11.59 34.82
C LEU A 12 -24.18 -12.46 33.56
N ALA A 13 -24.44 -13.73 33.69
CA ALA A 13 -24.71 -14.62 32.57
C ALA A 13 -25.99 -14.14 31.88
N PHE A 14 -25.88 -13.45 30.75
CA PHE A 14 -27.01 -13.34 29.85
C PHE A 14 -27.26 -14.70 29.20
N VAL A 15 -28.20 -15.44 29.79
CA VAL A 15 -28.78 -16.59 29.12
C VAL A 15 -29.64 -16.05 27.98
N LEU A 16 -29.08 -16.02 26.81
CA LEU A 16 -29.87 -15.95 25.59
C LEU A 16 -30.59 -17.30 25.44
N ALA A 17 -31.85 -17.33 25.85
CA ALA A 17 -32.76 -18.43 25.50
C ALA A 17 -32.98 -18.39 23.99
N ALA A 18 -32.02 -18.92 23.22
CA ALA A 18 -32.27 -19.28 21.83
C ALA A 18 -32.95 -20.65 21.84
N CYS A 19 -34.14 -20.74 21.28
CA CYS A 19 -34.84 -21.98 21.02
C CYS A 19 -33.89 -22.96 20.33
N GLY A 20 -33.61 -24.10 20.99
CA GLY A 20 -32.84 -25.18 20.40
C GLY A 20 -33.49 -25.63 19.10
N GLN A 21 -32.78 -25.48 17.99
CA GLN A 21 -33.18 -26.07 16.72
C GLN A 21 -32.57 -27.46 16.66
N GLY A 22 -33.43 -28.48 16.75
CA GLY A 22 -33.07 -29.85 16.39
C GLY A 22 -32.71 -29.86 14.89
N ILE A 23 -31.53 -30.37 14.59
CA ILE A 23 -31.06 -30.54 13.21
C ILE A 23 -31.39 -31.97 12.79
N ASP A 24 -32.62 -32.24 12.37
CA ASP A 24 -32.92 -33.48 11.64
C ASP A 24 -34.06 -33.29 10.67
N GLY A 25 -33.66 -33.25 9.35
CA GLY A 25 -34.51 -33.55 8.22
C GLY A 25 -33.82 -34.63 7.38
N PRO A 26 -34.56 -35.48 6.67
CA PRO A 26 -34.05 -36.72 6.05
C PRO A 26 -33.03 -36.55 4.88
N ASP A 27 -32.59 -35.34 4.57
CA ASP A 27 -31.67 -35.03 3.44
C ASP A 27 -30.46 -34.15 3.79
N GLN A 28 -30.07 -34.04 5.07
CA GLN A 28 -28.83 -33.30 5.42
C GLN A 28 -27.66 -34.28 5.57
N PRO A 29 -26.45 -33.94 5.12
CA PRO A 29 -25.28 -34.79 5.34
C PRO A 29 -25.08 -35.01 6.83
N GLN A 30 -24.92 -36.27 7.25
CA GLN A 30 -24.65 -36.62 8.65
C GLN A 30 -23.40 -35.89 9.12
N THR A 31 -23.58 -34.97 10.09
CA THR A 31 -22.48 -34.18 10.66
C THR A 31 -21.90 -34.82 11.91
N GLY A 32 -22.61 -35.81 12.48
CA GLY A 32 -22.28 -36.42 13.77
C GLY A 32 -22.48 -35.50 14.99
N ILE A 33 -23.00 -34.27 14.75
CA ILE A 33 -23.42 -33.32 15.80
C ILE A 33 -24.92 -33.13 15.67
N THR A 34 -25.68 -33.60 16.64
CA THR A 34 -27.14 -33.61 16.64
C THR A 34 -27.76 -32.42 17.36
N TYR A 35 -26.99 -31.74 18.19
CA TYR A 35 -27.42 -30.53 18.90
C TYR A 35 -26.27 -29.58 19.12
N LYS A 36 -26.58 -28.29 19.10
CA LYS A 36 -25.71 -27.22 19.57
C LYS A 36 -26.52 -26.10 20.21
N SER A 37 -26.03 -25.51 21.29
CA SER A 37 -26.71 -24.45 22.04
C SER A 37 -26.57 -23.07 21.40
N CYS A 38 -25.79 -22.91 20.31
CA CYS A 38 -25.52 -21.63 19.67
C CYS A 38 -26.09 -21.55 18.24
N ALA A 39 -26.36 -20.35 17.77
CA ALA A 39 -26.60 -20.07 16.36
C ALA A 39 -25.32 -20.30 15.52
N ASP A 40 -25.45 -20.40 14.19
CA ASP A 40 -24.30 -20.57 13.29
C ASP A 40 -23.30 -19.41 13.35
N LYS A 41 -23.78 -18.23 13.72
CA LYS A 41 -23.00 -17.03 13.97
C LYS A 41 -23.44 -16.40 15.28
N ILE A 42 -22.50 -16.05 16.13
CA ILE A 42 -22.73 -15.29 17.37
C ILE A 42 -21.77 -14.13 17.45
N GLU A 43 -22.20 -13.06 18.08
CA GLU A 43 -21.37 -11.90 18.39
C GLU A 43 -21.14 -11.82 19.89
N ILE A 44 -19.92 -11.48 20.30
CA ILE A 44 -19.52 -11.26 21.69
C ILE A 44 -18.88 -9.90 21.84
N THR A 45 -18.87 -9.37 23.07
CA THR A 45 -18.23 -8.08 23.37
C THR A 45 -16.71 -8.15 23.18
N GLY A 46 -16.06 -7.01 23.10
CA GLY A 46 -14.60 -6.91 22.96
C GLY A 46 -13.83 -7.27 24.22
N GLU A 47 -14.49 -7.32 25.38
CA GLU A 47 -13.84 -7.60 26.66
C GLU A 47 -13.40 -9.07 26.77
N ALA A 48 -12.40 -9.33 27.64
CA ALA A 48 -12.00 -10.70 27.97
C ALA A 48 -13.19 -11.44 28.59
N GLN A 49 -13.55 -12.58 28.01
CA GLN A 49 -14.70 -13.35 28.46
C GLN A 49 -14.60 -14.84 28.08
N GLU A 50 -15.41 -15.65 28.73
CA GLU A 50 -15.59 -17.03 28.34
C GLU A 50 -16.93 -17.24 27.64
N VAL A 51 -16.93 -18.12 26.64
CA VAL A 51 -18.11 -18.53 25.87
C VAL A 51 -18.28 -20.02 25.99
N THR A 52 -19.42 -20.45 26.56
CA THR A 52 -19.76 -21.87 26.68
C THR A 52 -20.73 -22.26 25.57
N ILE A 53 -20.40 -23.31 24.83
CA ILE A 53 -21.23 -23.88 23.77
C ILE A 53 -21.46 -25.37 24.09
N THR A 54 -22.70 -25.74 24.34
CA THR A 54 -23.09 -27.13 24.52
C THR A 54 -23.30 -27.81 23.20
N ILE A 55 -22.73 -28.98 22.98
CA ILE A 55 -22.96 -29.83 21.81
C ILE A 55 -23.40 -31.21 22.22
N THR A 56 -24.15 -31.93 21.37
CA THR A 56 -24.38 -33.37 21.47
C THR A 56 -23.79 -34.02 20.23
N ALA A 57 -22.92 -35.01 20.45
CA ALA A 57 -22.24 -35.76 19.40
C ALA A 57 -22.66 -37.23 19.45
N ASP A 58 -22.76 -37.89 18.28
CA ASP A 58 -23.15 -39.27 18.12
C ASP A 58 -21.96 -40.25 18.15
N ALA A 59 -20.75 -39.74 18.06
CA ALA A 59 -19.50 -40.49 18.08
C ALA A 59 -18.40 -39.68 18.79
N ALA A 60 -17.24 -40.27 18.97
CA ALA A 60 -16.07 -39.61 19.54
C ALA A 60 -15.71 -38.36 18.69
N TRP A 61 -15.32 -37.28 19.35
CA TRP A 61 -15.06 -36.00 18.71
C TRP A 61 -13.92 -35.21 19.37
N THR A 62 -13.35 -34.26 18.62
CA THR A 62 -12.37 -33.29 19.13
C THR A 62 -12.73 -31.89 18.65
N ALA A 63 -12.63 -30.90 19.55
CA ALA A 63 -12.85 -29.50 19.23
C ALA A 63 -11.56 -28.84 18.69
N GLN A 64 -11.73 -27.89 17.79
CA GLN A 64 -10.65 -27.07 17.25
C GLN A 64 -11.15 -25.65 17.01
N VAL A 65 -10.29 -24.66 17.24
CA VAL A 65 -10.55 -23.26 16.88
C VAL A 65 -9.71 -22.86 15.67
N SER A 66 -10.24 -21.99 14.83
CA SER A 66 -9.53 -21.47 13.65
C SER A 66 -8.28 -20.68 14.01
N ASN A 67 -8.24 -20.08 15.21
CA ASN A 67 -7.12 -19.29 15.68
C ASN A 67 -6.99 -19.40 17.21
N SER A 68 -6.01 -20.18 17.67
CA SER A 68 -5.76 -20.40 19.11
C SER A 68 -5.12 -19.21 19.83
N LYS A 69 -4.63 -18.20 19.11
CA LYS A 69 -4.16 -16.94 19.71
C LYS A 69 -5.33 -16.02 20.09
N LEU A 70 -6.45 -16.13 19.41
CA LEU A 70 -7.63 -15.29 19.65
C LEU A 70 -8.61 -15.91 20.64
N ALA A 71 -8.72 -17.24 20.64
CA ALA A 71 -9.56 -17.98 21.57
C ALA A 71 -8.87 -19.29 21.95
N THR A 72 -8.86 -19.58 23.24
CA THR A 72 -8.26 -20.81 23.78
C THR A 72 -9.38 -21.75 24.26
N LEU A 73 -9.30 -23.01 23.90
CA LEU A 73 -10.14 -24.06 24.50
C LEU A 73 -9.73 -24.25 25.97
N VAL A 74 -10.66 -24.04 26.89
CA VAL A 74 -10.44 -24.16 28.33
C VAL A 74 -11.00 -25.49 28.83
N GLU A 75 -12.17 -25.87 28.30
CA GLU A 75 -12.84 -27.14 28.62
C GLU A 75 -13.48 -27.70 27.33
N GLY A 76 -13.70 -29.00 27.30
CA GLY A 76 -14.37 -29.66 26.18
C GLY A 76 -13.50 -29.79 24.93
N GLU A 77 -12.22 -30.12 25.07
CA GLU A 77 -11.34 -30.37 23.92
C GLU A 77 -11.70 -31.65 23.16
N SER A 78 -12.30 -32.64 23.81
CA SER A 78 -12.73 -33.90 23.18
C SER A 78 -13.74 -34.65 24.08
N GLY A 79 -14.47 -35.59 23.47
CA GLY A 79 -15.39 -36.47 24.18
C GLY A 79 -15.80 -37.67 23.34
N GLU A 80 -16.45 -38.61 23.97
CA GLU A 80 -17.16 -39.73 23.34
C GLU A 80 -18.56 -39.30 22.87
N ALA A 81 -19.40 -40.20 22.37
CA ALA A 81 -20.80 -39.91 22.11
C ALA A 81 -21.51 -39.39 23.37
N GLY A 82 -22.22 -38.28 23.28
CA GLY A 82 -22.89 -37.64 24.43
C GLY A 82 -22.97 -36.13 24.33
N THR A 83 -23.43 -35.52 25.43
CA THR A 83 -23.58 -34.04 25.51
C THR A 83 -22.47 -33.44 26.35
N TYR A 84 -21.83 -32.40 25.83
CA TYR A 84 -20.66 -31.77 26.46
C TYR A 84 -20.72 -30.24 26.29
N ASP A 85 -20.14 -29.55 27.24
CA ASP A 85 -19.87 -28.15 27.17
C ASP A 85 -18.44 -27.91 26.61
N ILE A 86 -18.32 -27.02 25.63
CA ILE A 86 -17.06 -26.53 25.11
C ILE A 86 -16.91 -25.10 25.61
N VAL A 87 -15.85 -24.82 26.36
CA VAL A 87 -15.58 -23.49 26.90
C VAL A 87 -14.40 -22.87 26.16
N LEU A 88 -14.66 -21.72 25.58
CA LEU A 88 -13.66 -20.91 24.87
C LEU A 88 -13.37 -19.63 25.66
N ALA A 89 -12.12 -19.42 26.04
CA ALA A 89 -11.67 -18.15 26.63
C ALA A 89 -11.16 -17.20 25.53
N PHE A 90 -11.71 -16.02 25.51
CA PHE A 90 -11.29 -14.91 24.64
C PHE A 90 -10.51 -13.89 25.46
N SER A 91 -9.32 -13.50 25.00
CA SER A 91 -8.64 -12.31 25.51
C SER A 91 -9.40 -11.05 25.11
N GLU A 92 -9.14 -9.94 25.77
CA GLU A 92 -9.65 -8.63 25.34
C GLU A 92 -9.25 -8.37 23.88
N ASN A 93 -10.18 -7.87 23.09
CA ASN A 93 -9.91 -7.39 21.75
C ASN A 93 -9.67 -5.89 21.78
N SER A 94 -8.45 -5.49 22.08
CA SER A 94 -8.01 -4.10 22.07
C SER A 94 -7.69 -3.57 20.67
N SER A 95 -7.79 -4.42 19.62
CA SER A 95 -7.67 -3.95 18.24
C SER A 95 -8.85 -3.06 17.84
N LEU A 96 -8.68 -2.25 16.81
CA LEU A 96 -9.74 -1.37 16.28
C LEU A 96 -10.85 -2.12 15.55
N TYR A 97 -10.68 -3.42 15.27
CA TYR A 97 -11.60 -4.21 14.45
C TYR A 97 -12.12 -5.42 15.17
N SER A 98 -13.36 -5.81 14.83
CA SER A 98 -13.90 -7.11 15.20
C SER A 98 -13.00 -8.23 14.66
N ARG A 99 -12.86 -9.30 15.42
CA ARG A 99 -12.09 -10.47 15.02
C ARG A 99 -12.96 -11.73 15.02
N ASN A 100 -12.66 -12.65 14.12
CA ASN A 100 -13.46 -13.83 13.89
C ASN A 100 -12.72 -15.10 14.33
N VAL A 101 -13.43 -15.96 15.03
CA VAL A 101 -12.98 -17.30 15.40
C VAL A 101 -14.06 -18.29 15.00
N THR A 102 -13.68 -19.40 14.37
CA THR A 102 -14.60 -20.49 14.07
C THR A 102 -14.27 -21.68 14.96
N LEU A 103 -15.30 -22.19 15.65
CA LEU A 103 -15.22 -23.44 16.38
C LEU A 103 -15.63 -24.59 15.46
N TYR A 104 -14.78 -25.58 15.35
CA TYR A 104 -15.00 -26.80 14.59
C TYR A 104 -15.05 -28.01 15.54
N ALA A 105 -15.76 -29.06 15.13
CA ALA A 105 -15.60 -30.40 15.66
C ALA A 105 -15.10 -31.35 14.56
N LYS A 106 -14.15 -32.21 14.90
CA LYS A 106 -13.79 -33.37 14.08
C LYS A 106 -14.44 -34.58 14.75
N VAL A 107 -15.43 -35.17 14.09
CA VAL A 107 -16.21 -36.31 14.60
C VAL A 107 -15.71 -37.59 13.94
N GLU A 108 -15.59 -38.68 14.71
CA GLU A 108 -15.14 -39.96 14.19
C GLU A 108 -16.13 -40.47 13.14
N GLY A 109 -15.62 -40.99 12.03
CA GLY A 109 -16.40 -41.43 10.88
C GLY A 109 -16.85 -40.33 9.94
N ILE A 110 -16.66 -39.05 10.25
CA ILE A 110 -16.95 -37.91 9.38
C ILE A 110 -15.65 -37.38 8.78
N ALA A 111 -15.59 -37.38 7.45
CA ALA A 111 -14.35 -37.02 6.73
C ALA A 111 -13.97 -35.55 6.86
N GLN A 112 -14.94 -34.64 6.94
CA GLN A 112 -14.72 -33.19 7.02
C GLN A 112 -14.96 -32.66 8.44
N LYS A 113 -14.27 -31.56 8.78
CA LYS A 113 -14.54 -30.82 10.03
C LYS A 113 -15.94 -30.21 9.97
N VAL A 114 -16.68 -30.36 11.03
CA VAL A 114 -18.02 -29.79 11.20
C VAL A 114 -17.88 -28.38 11.82
N THR A 115 -18.41 -27.37 11.17
CA THR A 115 -18.48 -26.04 11.76
C THR A 115 -19.57 -26.00 12.84
N ILE A 116 -19.19 -25.77 14.07
CA ILE A 116 -20.14 -25.59 15.18
C ILE A 116 -20.69 -24.18 15.18
N CYS A 117 -19.81 -23.19 15.19
CA CYS A 117 -20.18 -21.79 15.34
C CYS A 117 -19.08 -20.87 14.78
N LYS A 118 -19.49 -19.76 14.17
CA LYS A 118 -18.62 -18.61 13.86
C LYS A 118 -18.84 -17.54 14.92
N ILE A 119 -17.79 -17.17 15.64
CA ILE A 119 -17.85 -16.20 16.74
C ILE A 119 -17.14 -14.94 16.29
N THR A 120 -17.86 -13.82 16.28
CA THR A 120 -17.32 -12.49 16.03
C THR A 120 -17.14 -11.79 17.37
N GLN A 121 -15.89 -11.55 17.78
CA GLN A 121 -15.62 -10.72 18.95
C GLN A 121 -15.45 -9.27 18.50
N LYS A 122 -16.31 -8.39 19.00
CA LYS A 122 -16.21 -6.96 18.79
C LYS A 122 -14.93 -6.39 19.39
N SER A 123 -14.53 -5.20 18.99
CA SER A 123 -13.49 -4.44 19.68
C SER A 123 -14.01 -3.89 21.01
N VAL A 124 -13.17 -3.74 22.03
CA VAL A 124 -13.52 -2.93 23.23
C VAL A 124 -13.73 -1.46 22.85
N SER A 125 -13.19 -1.04 21.72
CA SER A 125 -13.40 0.29 21.15
C SER A 125 -14.76 0.46 20.47
N GLU A 126 -15.50 -0.62 20.19
CA GLU A 126 -16.90 -0.57 19.67
C GLU A 126 -17.91 -0.10 20.75
N LYS A 127 -17.49 0.81 21.59
CA LYS A 127 -18.36 1.39 22.62
C LYS A 127 -19.11 2.59 22.05
N GLY A 128 -20.39 2.38 21.84
CA GLY A 128 -21.32 3.46 21.60
C GLY A 128 -21.29 3.98 20.16
N THR A 129 -22.30 4.72 19.86
CA THR A 129 -22.44 5.44 18.61
C THR A 129 -21.47 6.61 18.64
N ASP A 130 -20.68 6.79 17.59
CA ASP A 130 -19.82 7.98 17.43
C ASP A 130 -20.65 9.20 16.94
N ALA A 131 -21.87 9.31 17.45
CA ALA A 131 -22.84 10.30 17.00
C ALA A 131 -22.34 11.74 17.13
N ASN A 132 -21.51 12.03 18.13
CA ASN A 132 -20.98 13.38 18.34
C ASN A 132 -19.94 13.75 17.28
N VAL A 133 -19.00 12.85 16.97
CA VAL A 133 -18.01 13.09 15.90
C VAL A 133 -18.72 13.14 14.54
N ASN A 134 -19.70 12.26 14.30
CA ASN A 134 -20.46 12.24 13.05
C ASN A 134 -21.20 13.56 12.81
N LYS A 135 -21.89 14.10 13.84
CA LYS A 135 -22.66 15.35 13.76
C LYS A 135 -21.82 16.61 13.78
N ASN A 136 -20.77 16.64 14.60
CA ASN A 136 -20.08 17.88 14.94
C ASN A 136 -18.74 18.06 14.23
N PHE A 137 -18.22 17.00 13.60
CA PHE A 137 -16.96 17.02 12.89
C PHE A 137 -17.11 16.49 11.46
N THR A 138 -17.43 15.20 11.26
CA THR A 138 -17.42 14.57 9.94
C THR A 138 -18.41 15.20 8.97
N TRP A 139 -19.69 15.30 9.37
CA TRP A 139 -20.74 15.81 8.47
C TRP A 139 -20.60 17.28 8.13
N PRO A 140 -20.32 18.20 9.06
CA PRO A 140 -20.07 19.60 8.73
C PRO A 140 -18.92 19.81 7.76
N ILE A 141 -17.86 19.00 7.88
CA ILE A 141 -16.74 19.03 6.96
C ILE A 141 -17.18 18.54 5.58
N LEU A 142 -17.91 17.42 5.50
CA LEU A 142 -18.45 16.93 4.23
C LEU A 142 -19.36 17.95 3.55
N GLU A 143 -20.27 18.57 4.30
CA GLU A 143 -21.18 19.59 3.75
C GLU A 143 -20.48 20.82 3.22
N HIS A 144 -19.32 21.17 3.77
CA HIS A 144 -18.61 22.39 3.40
C HIS A 144 -17.45 22.15 2.42
N TYR A 145 -16.66 21.11 2.65
CA TYR A 145 -15.39 20.92 1.96
C TYR A 145 -15.42 19.83 0.89
N TYR A 146 -16.25 18.78 1.06
CA TYR A 146 -16.28 17.64 0.15
C TYR A 146 -16.61 18.07 -1.29
N LEU A 147 -15.89 17.51 -2.26
CA LEU A 147 -16.02 17.93 -3.66
C LEU A 147 -17.45 17.74 -4.21
N TRP A 148 -18.14 16.70 -3.76
CA TRP A 148 -19.55 16.39 -4.10
C TRP A 148 -20.51 16.73 -2.95
N ASN A 149 -20.27 17.84 -2.25
CA ASN A 149 -21.08 18.28 -1.12
C ASN A 149 -22.54 18.53 -1.47
N LYS A 150 -22.81 18.96 -2.71
CA LYS A 150 -24.17 19.20 -3.19
C LYS A 150 -24.98 17.91 -3.25
N GLU A 151 -24.44 16.88 -3.84
CA GLU A 151 -25.05 15.57 -3.96
C GLU A 151 -25.33 14.95 -2.59
N LEU A 152 -24.41 15.12 -1.63
CA LEU A 152 -24.61 14.70 -0.24
C LEU A 152 -25.77 15.46 0.43
N LYS A 153 -25.82 16.79 0.30
CA LYS A 153 -26.92 17.63 0.86
C LYS A 153 -28.28 17.26 0.26
N GLU A 154 -28.34 17.00 -1.05
CA GLU A 154 -29.54 16.57 -1.75
C GLU A 154 -30.05 15.20 -1.29
N LYS A 155 -29.12 14.30 -0.95
CA LYS A 155 -29.47 12.97 -0.47
C LYS A 155 -30.08 12.99 0.91
N GLY A 156 -29.57 13.81 1.81
CA GLY A 156 -30.06 14.02 3.19
C GLY A 156 -30.11 12.75 4.03
N ASN A 157 -30.45 12.87 5.27
CA ASN A 157 -30.71 11.77 6.20
C ASN A 157 -29.48 10.92 6.60
N PRO A 158 -28.43 11.53 7.17
CA PRO A 158 -27.27 10.81 7.69
C PRO A 158 -27.65 9.93 8.89
N LYS A 159 -27.04 8.75 8.97
CA LYS A 159 -27.26 7.76 10.04
C LYS A 159 -26.31 8.03 11.21
N TRP A 160 -26.64 8.96 12.07
CA TRP A 160 -25.78 9.45 13.15
C TRP A 160 -25.26 8.37 14.10
N ASP A 161 -25.99 7.30 14.30
CA ASP A 161 -25.71 6.27 15.31
C ASP A 161 -24.79 5.16 14.80
N GLN A 162 -24.00 5.43 13.77
CA GLN A 162 -22.98 4.53 13.27
C GLN A 162 -21.61 4.82 13.91
N ALA A 163 -20.69 3.85 13.84
CA ALA A 163 -19.27 4.10 14.06
C ALA A 163 -18.77 5.17 13.07
N TYR A 164 -17.75 5.91 13.43
CA TYR A 164 -17.30 7.08 12.65
C TYR A 164 -16.87 6.74 11.22
N ASP A 165 -16.24 5.59 11.04
CA ASP A 165 -15.80 5.04 9.75
C ASP A 165 -16.98 4.50 8.93
N ASP A 166 -17.84 3.66 9.52
CA ASP A 166 -19.08 3.18 8.89
C ASP A 166 -20.00 4.34 8.49
N PHE A 167 -20.03 5.42 9.28
CA PHE A 167 -20.77 6.62 8.98
C PHE A 167 -20.26 7.29 7.71
N LEU A 168 -18.93 7.47 7.59
CA LEU A 168 -18.32 8.05 6.41
C LEU A 168 -18.60 7.17 5.19
N ASP A 169 -18.32 5.88 5.25
CA ASP A 169 -18.56 4.95 4.15
C ASP A 169 -20.01 4.96 3.69
N SER A 170 -20.97 4.94 4.64
CA SER A 170 -22.40 5.02 4.33
C SER A 170 -22.78 6.34 3.65
N ALA A 171 -22.19 7.45 4.08
CA ALA A 171 -22.44 8.76 3.48
C ALA A 171 -21.93 8.81 2.04
N LEU A 172 -20.68 8.41 1.80
CA LEU A 172 -20.05 8.40 0.48
C LEU A 172 -20.74 7.41 -0.48
N GLN A 173 -21.05 6.21 0.00
CA GLN A 173 -21.75 5.18 -0.77
C GLN A 173 -23.16 5.64 -1.18
N SER A 174 -23.80 6.50 -0.38
CA SER A 174 -25.16 7.00 -0.65
C SER A 174 -25.27 7.79 -1.95
N ILE A 175 -24.19 8.39 -2.43
CA ILE A 175 -24.14 9.20 -3.65
C ILE A 175 -23.36 8.55 -4.81
N TYR A 176 -22.80 7.36 -4.58
CA TYR A 176 -22.16 6.61 -5.67
C TYR A 176 -23.18 6.30 -6.79
N PRO A 177 -22.82 6.40 -8.08
CA PRO A 177 -21.49 6.68 -8.65
C PRO A 177 -21.16 8.15 -8.92
N LYS A 178 -21.91 9.11 -8.39
CA LYS A 178 -21.67 10.55 -8.60
C LYS A 178 -20.25 10.98 -8.18
N ASN A 179 -19.74 10.34 -7.13
CA ASN A 179 -18.42 10.56 -6.55
C ASN A 179 -17.42 9.46 -6.95
N SER A 180 -17.53 8.88 -8.14
CA SER A 180 -16.63 7.79 -8.59
C SER A 180 -15.16 8.20 -8.66
N MET A 181 -14.83 9.49 -8.73
CA MET A 181 -13.45 9.97 -8.64
C MET A 181 -12.89 9.93 -7.20
N ASP A 182 -13.73 9.73 -6.17
CA ASP A 182 -13.32 9.52 -4.79
C ASP A 182 -13.06 8.05 -4.50
N GLY A 183 -12.44 7.31 -5.40
CA GLY A 183 -12.14 5.92 -5.10
C GLY A 183 -11.77 5.10 -6.32
N TYR A 184 -11.61 3.81 -6.10
CA TYR A 184 -11.27 2.84 -7.14
C TYR A 184 -11.94 1.49 -6.88
N MET A 185 -12.05 0.68 -7.92
CA MET A 185 -12.54 -0.68 -7.81
C MET A 185 -11.41 -1.61 -7.39
N TYR A 186 -11.49 -2.13 -6.17
CA TYR A 186 -10.60 -3.19 -5.70
C TYR A 186 -11.18 -4.55 -6.10
N THR A 187 -10.34 -5.40 -6.68
CA THR A 187 -10.68 -6.80 -6.97
C THR A 187 -9.80 -7.72 -6.12
N SER A 188 -10.43 -8.53 -5.28
CA SER A 188 -9.70 -9.51 -4.45
C SER A 188 -9.15 -10.66 -5.31
N SER A 189 -8.24 -11.48 -4.76
CA SER A 189 -7.73 -12.71 -5.41
C SER A 189 -8.83 -13.72 -5.71
N THR A 190 -9.93 -13.65 -4.97
CA THR A 190 -11.12 -14.49 -5.21
C THR A 190 -12.05 -13.90 -6.27
N GLY A 191 -11.68 -12.78 -6.90
CA GLY A 191 -12.49 -12.10 -7.92
C GLY A 191 -13.64 -11.27 -7.36
N GLN A 192 -13.73 -11.09 -6.05
CA GLN A 192 -14.72 -10.19 -5.46
C GLN A 192 -14.32 -8.74 -5.70
N GLN A 193 -15.28 -7.93 -6.16
CA GLN A 193 -15.09 -6.52 -6.43
C GLN A 193 -15.71 -5.68 -5.31
N GLN A 194 -14.96 -4.69 -4.84
CA GLN A 194 -15.39 -3.74 -3.83
C GLN A 194 -14.92 -2.34 -4.22
N TRP A 195 -15.83 -1.35 -4.09
CA TRP A 195 -15.45 0.05 -4.22
C TRP A 195 -14.77 0.51 -2.94
N VAL A 196 -13.59 1.14 -3.07
CA VAL A 196 -12.80 1.69 -1.96
C VAL A 196 -12.68 3.18 -2.15
N PHE A 197 -13.14 3.96 -1.16
CA PHE A 197 -13.03 5.42 -1.19
C PHE A 197 -11.62 5.88 -0.82
N TYR A 198 -11.18 6.99 -1.40
CA TYR A 198 -9.97 7.69 -1.00
C TYR A 198 -10.18 8.53 0.26
N SER A 199 -11.37 9.16 0.40
CA SER A 199 -11.74 9.88 1.60
C SER A 199 -11.75 8.96 2.81
N TYR A 200 -11.11 9.36 3.92
CA TYR A 200 -11.04 8.55 5.13
C TYR A 200 -11.12 9.39 6.40
N ILE A 201 -11.51 8.75 7.49
CA ILE A 201 -11.45 9.30 8.85
C ILE A 201 -10.77 8.29 9.76
N GLU A 202 -9.93 8.77 10.66
CA GLU A 202 -9.17 7.96 11.60
C GLU A 202 -9.29 8.52 13.01
N ARG A 203 -9.41 7.62 14.00
CA ARG A 203 -9.29 7.96 15.40
C ARG A 203 -7.84 7.87 15.82
N THR A 204 -7.29 8.94 16.38
CA THR A 204 -5.90 9.00 16.82
C THR A 204 -5.80 8.93 18.34
N THR A 205 -4.75 8.29 18.83
CA THR A 205 -4.42 8.34 20.26
C THR A 205 -3.73 9.66 20.61
N PRO A 206 -3.80 10.13 21.87
CA PRO A 206 -3.13 11.36 22.29
C PRO A 206 -1.59 11.35 22.10
N THR A 207 -1.02 10.18 21.88
CA THR A 207 0.43 9.97 21.64
C THR A 207 0.81 10.00 20.17
N THR A 208 -0.15 9.97 19.25
CA THR A 208 0.13 10.16 17.82
C THR A 208 0.57 11.60 17.61
N GLN A 209 1.85 11.77 17.27
CA GLN A 209 2.42 13.10 17.05
C GLN A 209 1.63 13.81 15.95
N SER A 210 1.34 15.08 16.18
CA SER A 210 0.85 16.00 15.16
C SER A 210 1.71 15.85 13.92
N VAL A 211 1.10 15.56 12.78
CA VAL A 211 1.76 15.61 11.48
C VAL A 211 2.02 17.07 11.14
N THR A 212 2.89 17.70 11.89
CA THR A 212 3.45 18.99 11.51
C THR A 212 4.66 18.73 10.63
N ARG A 213 4.80 19.51 9.61
CA ARG A 213 5.78 19.53 8.50
C ARG A 213 7.27 19.37 8.88
N ALA A 214 7.62 19.10 10.14
CA ALA A 214 8.97 19.34 10.66
C ALA A 214 9.73 18.10 11.12
N GLU A 215 9.10 16.95 11.34
CA GLU A 215 9.81 15.81 11.93
C GLU A 215 9.63 14.52 11.11
N LYS A 216 10.77 13.91 10.76
CA LYS A 216 10.80 12.58 10.13
C LYS A 216 10.18 11.56 11.09
N ALA A 217 9.13 10.87 10.67
CA ALA A 217 8.49 9.84 11.48
C ALA A 217 9.43 8.64 11.65
N MET A 218 9.52 8.15 12.89
CA MET A 218 10.37 7.02 13.25
C MET A 218 9.52 5.75 13.39
N TYR A 219 9.93 4.70 12.74
CA TYR A 219 9.26 3.40 12.72
C TYR A 219 10.10 2.35 13.44
N GLN A 220 9.49 1.26 13.86
CA GLN A 220 10.21 0.12 14.44
C GLN A 220 9.92 -1.16 13.66
N GLY A 221 10.98 -1.94 13.46
CA GLY A 221 10.91 -3.16 12.69
C GLY A 221 12.17 -3.41 11.88
N PHE A 222 12.03 -4.05 10.74
CA PHE A 222 13.15 -4.38 9.87
C PHE A 222 13.31 -3.42 8.69
N GLY A 223 12.26 -2.74 8.26
CA GLY A 223 12.31 -1.74 7.19
C GLY A 223 12.42 -2.32 5.79
N ALA A 224 11.65 -3.35 5.49
CA ALA A 224 11.54 -3.96 4.16
C ALA A 224 10.07 -4.03 3.70
N SER A 225 9.84 -3.76 2.43
CA SER A 225 8.57 -4.03 1.74
C SER A 225 8.66 -5.36 1.03
N ILE A 226 7.62 -6.18 1.21
CA ILE A 226 7.55 -7.53 0.64
C ILE A 226 6.17 -7.81 0.07
N TYR A 227 6.10 -8.75 -0.87
CA TYR A 227 4.85 -9.37 -1.28
C TYR A 227 5.00 -10.87 -1.53
N ALA A 228 3.90 -11.60 -1.47
CA ALA A 228 3.91 -13.03 -1.73
C ALA A 228 3.84 -13.32 -3.22
N ILE A 229 4.65 -14.28 -3.66
CA ILE A 229 4.75 -14.72 -5.04
C ILE A 229 4.82 -16.25 -5.10
N THR A 230 4.26 -16.82 -6.15
CA THR A 230 4.44 -18.22 -6.50
C THR A 230 5.00 -18.35 -7.91
N PHE A 231 5.79 -19.40 -8.12
CA PHE A 231 6.37 -19.81 -9.40
C PHE A 231 5.70 -21.08 -9.94
N ASP A 232 4.63 -21.57 -9.31
CA ASP A 232 3.91 -22.76 -9.76
C ASP A 232 2.40 -22.51 -9.83
N ASP A 233 1.70 -23.26 -10.72
CA ASP A 233 0.26 -23.12 -10.94
C ASP A 233 -0.59 -23.49 -9.72
N ASN A 234 -0.07 -24.33 -8.84
CA ASN A 234 -0.79 -24.84 -7.68
C ASN A 234 -0.53 -24.01 -6.41
N ALA A 235 0.30 -22.96 -6.49
CA ALA A 235 0.74 -22.13 -5.38
C ALA A 235 1.32 -22.94 -4.19
N LYS A 236 1.93 -24.09 -4.47
CA LYS A 236 2.50 -24.96 -3.44
C LYS A 236 3.76 -24.37 -2.84
N TYR A 237 4.56 -23.71 -3.67
CA TYR A 237 5.80 -23.05 -3.28
C TYR A 237 5.59 -21.54 -3.33
N ILE A 238 5.51 -20.94 -2.14
CA ILE A 238 5.34 -19.50 -1.98
C ILE A 238 6.62 -18.92 -1.40
N HIS A 239 7.00 -17.77 -1.93
CA HIS A 239 8.13 -16.97 -1.44
C HIS A 239 7.63 -15.57 -1.12
N LEU A 240 8.32 -14.88 -0.21
CA LEU A 240 8.13 -13.45 -0.03
C LEU A 240 9.21 -12.73 -0.81
N ALA A 241 8.82 -12.09 -1.90
CA ALA A 241 9.72 -11.28 -2.72
C ALA A 241 9.96 -9.93 -2.04
N VAL A 242 11.21 -9.51 -1.96
CA VAL A 242 11.58 -8.19 -1.44
C VAL A 242 11.41 -7.16 -2.54
N GLU A 243 10.45 -6.25 -2.39
CA GLU A 243 10.23 -5.14 -3.32
C GLU A 243 11.31 -4.09 -3.16
N PHE A 244 11.54 -3.68 -1.92
CA PHE A 244 12.59 -2.74 -1.54
C PHE A 244 12.89 -2.84 -0.04
N VAL A 245 14.00 -2.24 0.34
CA VAL A 245 14.35 -1.97 1.74
C VAL A 245 14.59 -0.48 1.90
N TYR A 246 14.21 0.08 3.07
CA TYR A 246 14.52 1.48 3.35
C TYR A 246 16.00 1.66 3.62
N PRO A 247 16.63 2.70 3.08
CA PRO A 247 18.01 3.05 3.41
C PRO A 247 18.22 3.12 4.92
N ASP A 248 19.40 2.68 5.39
CA ASP A 248 19.77 2.65 6.81
C ASP A 248 18.87 1.82 7.74
N SER A 249 17.91 1.10 7.23
CA SER A 249 17.07 0.18 8.00
C SER A 249 17.85 -1.04 8.48
N PRO A 250 17.35 -1.80 9.49
CA PRO A 250 17.93 -3.07 9.89
C PRO A 250 18.08 -4.07 8.74
N ALA A 251 17.09 -4.14 7.83
CA ALA A 251 17.11 -5.01 6.67
C ALA A 251 18.24 -4.63 5.70
N ALA A 252 18.37 -3.34 5.36
CA ALA A 252 19.45 -2.86 4.49
C ALA A 252 20.83 -3.13 5.08
N LYS A 253 21.03 -2.86 6.39
CA LYS A 253 22.29 -3.11 7.10
C LYS A 253 22.66 -4.60 7.16
N ALA A 254 21.68 -5.49 7.15
CA ALA A 254 21.88 -6.93 7.13
C ALA A 254 22.13 -7.50 5.73
N GLY A 255 22.03 -6.67 4.67
CA GLY A 255 22.22 -7.08 3.29
C GLY A 255 20.96 -7.60 2.59
N LEU A 256 19.78 -7.47 3.22
CA LEU A 256 18.52 -7.75 2.51
C LEU A 256 18.30 -6.66 1.46
N LYS A 257 17.95 -7.06 0.24
CA LYS A 257 17.80 -6.13 -0.90
C LYS A 257 16.69 -6.58 -1.85
N ARG A 258 16.30 -5.68 -2.74
CA ARG A 258 15.43 -6.02 -3.88
C ARG A 258 16.02 -7.18 -4.67
N GLY A 259 15.14 -8.08 -5.12
CA GLY A 259 15.55 -9.29 -5.87
C GLY A 259 15.83 -10.50 -4.99
N HIS A 260 15.78 -10.36 -3.66
CA HIS A 260 15.77 -11.49 -2.76
C HIS A 260 14.38 -12.09 -2.61
N TYR A 261 14.32 -13.42 -2.58
CA TYR A 261 13.12 -14.21 -2.38
C TYR A 261 13.26 -15.02 -1.10
N ILE A 262 12.43 -14.72 -0.11
CA ILE A 262 12.49 -15.35 1.22
C ILE A 262 11.72 -16.67 1.14
N GLY A 263 12.41 -17.78 1.33
CA GLY A 263 11.84 -19.14 1.39
C GLY A 263 11.60 -19.63 2.81
N LYS A 264 12.38 -19.11 3.81
CA LYS A 264 12.18 -19.45 5.22
C LYS A 264 12.36 -18.24 6.13
N ILE A 265 11.59 -18.23 7.22
CA ILE A 265 11.70 -17.26 8.32
C ILE A 265 11.89 -18.02 9.62
N ASN A 266 12.97 -17.76 10.35
CA ASN A 266 13.34 -18.42 11.61
C ASN A 266 13.29 -19.95 11.52
N GLY A 267 13.78 -20.50 10.40
CA GLY A 267 13.79 -21.93 10.10
C GLY A 267 12.43 -22.51 9.63
N THR A 268 11.36 -21.72 9.65
CA THR A 268 10.04 -22.13 9.16
C THR A 268 9.94 -21.89 7.66
N THR A 269 9.68 -22.94 6.88
CA THR A 269 9.44 -22.84 5.43
C THR A 269 8.13 -22.13 5.16
N ILE A 270 8.12 -21.21 4.19
CA ILE A 270 6.93 -20.48 3.75
C ILE A 270 6.10 -21.40 2.84
N THR A 271 4.79 -21.47 3.12
CA THR A 271 3.81 -22.29 2.39
C THR A 271 2.52 -21.50 2.17
N ASP A 272 1.61 -22.04 1.37
CA ASP A 272 0.25 -21.50 1.16
C ASP A 272 -0.58 -21.39 2.46
N GLU A 273 -0.26 -22.21 3.46
CA GLU A 273 -0.97 -22.18 4.74
C GLU A 273 -0.45 -21.09 5.70
N ASN A 274 0.82 -20.65 5.57
CA ASN A 274 1.46 -19.82 6.60
C ASN A 274 2.06 -18.49 6.09
N TYR A 275 2.19 -18.27 4.77
CA TYR A 275 2.85 -17.07 4.22
C TYR A 275 2.25 -15.77 4.73
N TYR A 276 0.92 -15.71 4.76
CA TYR A 276 0.17 -14.55 5.20
C TYR A 276 0.50 -14.16 6.66
N LYS A 277 0.50 -15.16 7.55
CA LYS A 277 0.84 -14.96 8.96
C LYS A 277 2.30 -14.56 9.14
N LEU A 278 3.22 -15.26 8.45
CA LEU A 278 4.65 -14.96 8.55
C LEU A 278 4.98 -13.55 8.04
N ALA A 279 4.31 -13.12 6.95
CA ALA A 279 4.46 -11.77 6.44
C ALA A 279 3.93 -10.71 7.43
N LEU A 280 2.73 -10.93 8.00
CA LEU A 280 2.16 -10.04 9.01
C LEU A 280 3.07 -9.87 10.22
N GLU A 281 3.50 -10.98 10.82
CA GLU A 281 4.22 -10.99 12.09
C GLU A 281 5.66 -10.45 11.97
N ASN A 282 6.27 -10.49 10.77
CA ASN A 282 7.66 -10.11 10.61
C ASN A 282 7.88 -8.82 9.80
N PHE A 283 6.94 -8.42 8.94
CA PHE A 283 7.17 -7.28 8.05
C PHE A 283 6.06 -6.23 8.02
N ILE A 284 4.84 -6.60 8.35
CA ILE A 284 3.68 -5.72 8.22
C ILE A 284 3.31 -5.09 9.56
N TYR A 285 3.26 -5.88 10.64
CA TYR A 285 3.09 -5.33 11.98
C TYR A 285 4.40 -4.70 12.49
N GLU A 286 4.26 -3.77 13.42
CA GLU A 286 5.44 -3.29 14.16
C GLU A 286 6.10 -4.44 14.90
N VAL A 287 7.41 -4.58 14.69
CA VAL A 287 8.22 -5.58 15.36
C VAL A 287 8.97 -4.92 16.50
N PRO A 288 8.80 -5.35 17.76
CA PRO A 288 9.48 -4.74 18.90
C PRO A 288 10.99 -4.68 18.71
N VAL A 289 11.59 -3.54 19.08
CA VAL A 289 13.04 -3.32 18.99
C VAL A 289 13.81 -4.43 19.71
N GLY A 290 14.87 -4.95 19.10
CA GLY A 290 15.69 -6.02 19.63
C GLY A 290 15.22 -7.44 19.23
N THR A 291 14.13 -7.57 18.46
CA THR A 291 13.69 -8.85 17.93
C THR A 291 14.61 -9.33 16.80
N THR A 292 15.16 -10.54 16.93
CA THR A 292 16.01 -11.14 15.90
C THR A 292 15.17 -11.97 14.93
N CYS A 293 15.45 -11.81 13.64
CA CYS A 293 14.85 -12.59 12.56
C CYS A 293 15.96 -13.16 11.66
N THR A 294 15.84 -14.44 11.30
CA THR A 294 16.76 -15.11 10.37
C THR A 294 15.96 -15.53 9.14
N LEU A 295 16.45 -15.13 7.98
CA LEU A 295 15.86 -15.39 6.68
C LEU A 295 16.74 -16.34 5.89
N GLU A 296 16.15 -17.30 5.18
CA GLU A 296 16.81 -18.02 4.08
C GLU A 296 16.28 -17.44 2.78
N VAL A 297 17.14 -16.82 2.01
CA VAL A 297 16.81 -16.11 0.77
C VAL A 297 17.50 -16.74 -0.44
N SER A 298 16.90 -16.62 -1.60
CA SER A 298 17.47 -16.95 -2.91
C SER A 298 17.32 -15.78 -3.86
N GLU A 299 18.04 -15.80 -4.97
CA GLU A 299 17.91 -14.85 -6.08
C GLU A 299 17.35 -15.56 -7.31
N PHE A 300 16.87 -14.78 -8.28
CA PHE A 300 16.41 -15.33 -9.57
C PHE A 300 17.61 -15.74 -10.44
N ASP A 301 17.59 -16.98 -10.94
CA ASP A 301 18.63 -17.51 -11.84
C ASP A 301 18.19 -17.37 -13.31
N TRP A 302 18.81 -16.45 -13.99
CA TRP A 302 18.53 -16.13 -15.40
C TRP A 302 18.89 -17.27 -16.37
N ASN A 303 19.75 -18.21 -15.97
CA ASN A 303 20.08 -19.38 -16.80
C ASN A 303 18.96 -20.42 -16.79
N THR A 304 18.30 -20.60 -15.65
CA THR A 304 17.19 -21.55 -15.49
C THR A 304 15.82 -20.90 -15.67
N LEU A 305 15.73 -19.57 -15.50
CA LEU A 305 14.50 -18.77 -15.40
C LEU A 305 13.61 -19.23 -14.24
N ASP A 306 14.24 -19.52 -13.11
CA ASP A 306 13.60 -19.95 -11.87
C ASP A 306 14.40 -19.40 -10.68
N LEU A 307 13.97 -19.66 -9.46
CA LEU A 307 14.76 -19.32 -8.28
C LEU A 307 16.02 -20.19 -8.20
N SER A 308 17.12 -19.56 -7.83
CA SER A 308 18.38 -20.26 -7.55
C SER A 308 18.17 -21.29 -6.44
N THR A 309 18.74 -22.47 -6.62
CA THR A 309 18.82 -23.49 -5.57
C THR A 309 19.87 -23.16 -4.50
N GLN A 310 20.73 -22.18 -4.77
CA GLN A 310 21.66 -21.65 -3.77
C GLN A 310 20.92 -20.63 -2.92
N THR A 311 21.03 -20.78 -1.61
CA THR A 311 20.41 -19.89 -0.63
C THR A 311 21.47 -19.22 0.23
N GLU A 312 21.15 -18.00 0.65
CA GLU A 312 21.92 -17.24 1.63
C GLU A 312 21.11 -17.12 2.92
N THR A 313 21.81 -17.05 4.06
CA THR A 313 21.19 -16.79 5.36
C THR A 313 21.47 -15.37 5.79
N ILE A 314 20.41 -14.58 5.95
CA ILE A 314 20.47 -13.19 6.44
C ILE A 314 19.88 -13.15 7.85
N SER A 315 20.65 -12.64 8.80
CA SER A 315 20.18 -12.42 10.18
C SER A 315 20.13 -10.92 10.46
N MET A 316 18.99 -10.46 10.96
CA MET A 316 18.77 -9.06 11.27
C MET A 316 18.10 -8.89 12.63
N THR A 317 18.34 -7.75 13.26
CA THR A 317 17.72 -7.39 14.54
C THR A 317 16.93 -6.10 14.34
N SER A 318 15.66 -6.11 14.72
CA SER A 318 14.76 -4.97 14.59
C SER A 318 15.26 -3.77 15.39
N ALA A 319 15.11 -2.59 14.84
CA ALA A 319 15.45 -1.32 15.46
C ALA A 319 14.48 -0.22 15.00
N THR A 320 14.63 0.96 15.54
CA THR A 320 14.00 2.15 14.97
C THR A 320 14.75 2.59 13.71
N TYR A 321 14.00 3.06 12.71
CA TYR A 321 14.54 3.56 11.45
C TYR A 321 13.61 4.64 10.88
N PHE A 322 14.13 5.43 9.95
CA PHE A 322 13.35 6.36 9.15
C PHE A 322 12.98 5.72 7.81
N GLU A 323 11.77 5.94 7.36
CA GLU A 323 11.36 5.50 6.04
C GLU A 323 11.69 6.57 5.01
N ASN A 324 13.02 6.73 4.75
CA ASN A 324 13.51 7.63 3.72
C ASN A 324 12.90 7.25 2.36
N PRO A 325 12.12 8.15 1.73
CA PRO A 325 11.44 7.84 0.48
C PRO A 325 12.38 7.78 -0.74
N VAL A 326 13.59 8.28 -0.65
CA VAL A 326 14.63 8.09 -1.67
C VAL A 326 15.28 6.73 -1.44
N LEU A 327 14.77 5.69 -2.13
CA LEU A 327 15.22 4.32 -1.93
C LEU A 327 16.58 4.04 -2.58
N PHE A 328 16.84 4.68 -3.71
CA PHE A 328 18.07 4.52 -4.47
C PHE A 328 18.27 5.70 -5.41
N HIS A 329 19.52 6.07 -5.67
CA HIS A 329 19.89 7.00 -6.73
C HIS A 329 21.27 6.66 -7.29
N ASN A 330 21.49 7.00 -8.55
CA ASN A 330 22.78 6.86 -9.20
C ASN A 330 22.85 7.76 -10.44
N VAL A 331 24.04 7.96 -10.99
CA VAL A 331 24.24 8.55 -12.32
C VAL A 331 24.98 7.55 -13.20
N TYR A 332 24.49 7.37 -14.42
CA TYR A 332 25.05 6.49 -15.42
C TYR A 332 25.60 7.31 -16.57
N THR A 333 26.90 7.17 -16.84
CA THR A 333 27.57 7.88 -17.92
C THR A 333 28.01 6.92 -19.01
N TYR A 334 27.59 7.20 -20.22
CA TYR A 334 27.92 6.39 -21.40
C TYR A 334 28.70 7.24 -22.40
N THR A 335 29.71 6.62 -23.03
CA THR A 335 30.56 7.25 -24.03
C THR A 335 30.38 6.52 -25.35
N SER A 336 30.25 7.28 -26.43
CA SER A 336 30.20 6.71 -27.79
C SER A 336 31.48 5.96 -28.11
N THR A 337 31.34 4.74 -28.63
CA THR A 337 32.49 3.96 -29.14
C THR A 337 33.08 4.51 -30.45
N LYS A 338 32.37 5.43 -31.08
CA LYS A 338 32.78 6.06 -32.36
C LYS A 338 33.39 7.44 -32.17
N ASP A 339 33.01 8.13 -31.11
CA ASP A 339 33.42 9.48 -30.77
C ASP A 339 33.48 9.62 -29.24
N GLU A 340 34.68 9.48 -28.67
CA GLU A 340 34.89 9.55 -27.23
C GLU A 340 34.52 10.90 -26.61
N SER A 341 34.36 11.96 -27.44
CA SER A 341 33.89 13.25 -26.97
C SER A 341 32.35 13.29 -26.77
N HIS A 342 31.62 12.37 -27.42
CA HIS A 342 30.16 12.24 -27.24
C HIS A 342 29.85 11.37 -26.05
N LYS A 343 29.49 12.01 -24.95
CA LYS A 343 29.04 11.39 -23.70
C LYS A 343 27.61 11.78 -23.42
N THR A 344 26.89 10.90 -22.75
CA THR A 344 25.56 11.22 -22.18
C THR A 344 25.50 10.71 -20.75
N SER A 345 25.00 11.52 -19.86
CA SER A 345 24.77 11.17 -18.45
C SER A 345 23.29 11.16 -18.14
N ILE A 346 22.89 10.18 -17.33
CA ILE A 346 21.51 9.86 -16.99
C ILE A 346 21.42 9.76 -15.48
N GLY A 347 20.69 10.69 -14.86
CA GLY A 347 20.35 10.57 -13.43
C GLY A 347 19.26 9.54 -13.24
N TYR A 348 19.35 8.73 -12.20
CA TYR A 348 18.31 7.78 -11.78
C TYR A 348 17.98 7.98 -10.33
N MET A 349 16.69 8.09 -9.99
CA MET A 349 16.21 8.19 -8.63
C MET A 349 14.94 7.38 -8.47
N ILE A 350 14.89 6.58 -7.40
CA ILE A 350 13.70 5.85 -6.95
C ILE A 350 13.12 6.60 -5.77
N TYR A 351 11.88 7.04 -5.91
CA TYR A 351 11.19 7.85 -4.92
C TYR A 351 9.80 7.29 -4.63
N ASN A 352 9.56 6.77 -3.43
CA ASN A 352 8.35 5.99 -3.13
C ASN A 352 7.25 6.74 -2.38
N SER A 353 7.48 7.99 -1.94
CA SER A 353 6.47 8.81 -1.27
C SER A 353 6.86 10.28 -1.26
N PHE A 354 5.90 11.18 -1.51
CA PHE A 354 6.10 12.62 -1.33
C PHE A 354 5.92 12.99 0.14
N ASP A 355 7.01 12.99 0.89
CA ASP A 355 7.04 13.37 2.28
C ASP A 355 7.94 14.61 2.47
N ALA A 356 7.31 15.74 2.79
CA ALA A 356 8.02 17.01 2.90
C ALA A 356 9.08 17.04 4.03
N ALA A 357 9.01 16.13 5.00
CA ALA A 357 10.05 15.96 6.01
C ALA A 357 11.38 15.45 5.42
N PHE A 358 11.34 14.90 4.19
CA PHE A 358 12.50 14.36 3.49
C PHE A 358 12.87 15.13 2.21
N ASP A 359 12.38 16.36 2.03
CA ASP A 359 12.77 17.17 0.87
C ASP A 359 14.30 17.44 0.83
N ASP A 360 14.96 17.38 1.98
CA ASP A 360 16.43 17.42 2.07
C ASP A 360 17.12 16.22 1.42
N GLU A 361 16.49 15.05 1.42
CA GLU A 361 17.03 13.86 0.73
C GLU A 361 16.93 14.01 -0.79
N ILE A 362 15.85 14.62 -1.29
CA ILE A 362 15.73 14.98 -2.72
C ILE A 362 16.87 15.94 -3.09
N THR A 363 17.12 16.98 -2.26
CA THR A 363 18.20 17.94 -2.48
C THR A 363 19.55 17.25 -2.61
N LYS A 364 19.88 16.31 -1.72
CA LYS A 364 21.13 15.54 -1.78
C LYS A 364 21.30 14.77 -3.10
N VAL A 365 20.21 14.20 -3.65
CA VAL A 365 20.27 13.53 -4.95
C VAL A 365 20.61 14.53 -6.06
N PHE A 366 19.98 15.70 -6.04
CA PHE A 366 20.26 16.73 -7.05
C PHE A 366 21.65 17.35 -6.90
N ASP A 367 22.20 17.40 -5.69
CA ASP A 367 23.62 17.77 -5.45
C ASP A 367 24.55 16.75 -6.14
N VAL A 368 24.31 15.43 -5.96
CA VAL A 368 25.09 14.38 -6.65
C VAL A 368 24.95 14.53 -8.18
N PHE A 369 23.76 14.82 -8.68
CA PHE A 369 23.53 15.07 -10.11
C PHE A 369 24.33 16.28 -10.62
N ALA A 370 24.43 17.35 -9.80
CA ALA A 370 25.19 18.54 -10.15
C ALA A 370 26.71 18.30 -10.12
N GLU A 371 27.20 17.51 -9.17
CA GLU A 371 28.61 17.09 -9.10
C GLU A 371 29.00 16.31 -10.37
N GLU A 372 28.21 15.33 -10.75
CA GLU A 372 28.44 14.52 -11.96
C GLU A 372 28.35 15.37 -13.24
N GLN A 373 27.37 16.27 -13.33
CA GLN A 373 27.27 17.21 -14.45
C GLN A 373 28.53 18.06 -14.57
N ALA A 374 29.08 18.52 -13.46
CA ALA A 374 30.31 19.32 -13.46
C ALA A 374 31.54 18.53 -13.91
N GLU A 375 31.59 17.22 -13.58
CA GLU A 375 32.68 16.32 -13.98
C GLU A 375 32.59 15.90 -15.46
N VAL A 376 31.41 15.51 -15.91
CA VAL A 376 31.19 14.93 -17.26
C VAL A 376 30.87 16.01 -18.29
N GLY A 377 30.31 17.15 -17.86
CA GLY A 377 29.91 18.27 -18.71
C GLY A 377 28.47 18.24 -19.20
N SER A 378 27.71 17.16 -18.92
CA SER A 378 26.28 17.06 -19.22
C SER A 378 25.53 16.16 -18.23
N LEU A 379 24.25 16.45 -18.02
CA LEU A 379 23.26 15.56 -17.44
C LEU A 379 21.98 15.71 -18.26
N ASP A 380 21.87 14.90 -19.31
CA ASP A 380 20.90 15.13 -20.38
C ASP A 380 19.54 14.52 -20.10
N TYR A 381 19.49 13.49 -19.27
CA TYR A 381 18.29 12.70 -18.98
C TYR A 381 18.16 12.42 -17.49
N VAL A 382 16.93 12.26 -17.06
CA VAL A 382 16.63 11.71 -15.75
C VAL A 382 15.58 10.60 -15.89
N ILE A 383 15.77 9.51 -15.16
CA ILE A 383 14.79 8.45 -14.96
C ILE A 383 14.30 8.57 -13.51
N LEU A 384 13.06 8.96 -13.34
CA LEU A 384 12.38 9.07 -12.05
C LEU A 384 11.48 7.85 -11.87
N ASP A 385 11.81 7.00 -10.93
CA ASP A 385 11.07 5.76 -10.66
C ASP A 385 10.06 5.98 -9.54
N LEU A 386 8.80 6.03 -9.92
CA LEU A 386 7.64 6.23 -9.05
C LEU A 386 6.76 4.97 -8.95
N ARG A 387 7.26 3.79 -9.32
CA ARG A 387 6.46 2.55 -9.42
C ARG A 387 5.75 2.15 -8.12
N TYR A 388 6.27 2.53 -6.96
CA TYR A 388 5.67 2.30 -5.64
C TYR A 388 5.17 3.59 -4.98
N ASN A 389 5.18 4.70 -5.73
CA ASN A 389 4.84 5.99 -5.19
C ASN A 389 3.34 6.26 -5.36
N GLY A 390 2.59 5.91 -4.35
CA GLY A 390 1.20 6.29 -4.28
C GLY A 390 1.02 7.83 -4.18
N GLY A 391 2.08 8.74 -4.11
CA GLY A 391 2.15 10.20 -4.11
C GLY A 391 2.46 10.83 -2.72
N GLY A 392 1.68 11.78 -2.14
CA GLY A 392 1.93 12.43 -0.82
C GLY A 392 1.72 13.94 -0.82
N ASN A 393 2.58 14.63 -0.11
CA ASN A 393 2.48 16.07 0.12
C ASN A 393 2.62 16.87 -1.18
N VAL A 394 1.63 17.73 -1.46
CA VAL A 394 1.61 18.57 -2.68
C VAL A 394 2.79 19.55 -2.72
N ALA A 395 3.22 20.08 -1.56
CA ALA A 395 4.37 20.99 -1.53
C ALA A 395 5.68 20.28 -1.89
N SER A 396 5.88 19.03 -1.41
CA SER A 396 7.01 18.20 -1.81
C SER A 396 6.95 17.83 -3.32
N CYS A 397 5.75 17.51 -3.82
CA CYS A 397 5.54 17.29 -5.25
C CYS A 397 5.91 18.53 -6.08
N ARG A 398 5.45 19.71 -5.66
CA ARG A 398 5.81 20.98 -6.28
C ARG A 398 7.32 21.23 -6.25
N TYR A 399 7.96 20.94 -5.12
CA TYR A 399 9.41 21.08 -4.97
C TYR A 399 10.17 20.21 -5.98
N LEU A 400 9.92 18.90 -6.01
CA LEU A 400 10.56 17.98 -6.95
C LEU A 400 10.24 18.34 -8.42
N SER A 401 8.99 18.70 -8.70
CA SER A 401 8.58 19.13 -10.05
C SER A 401 9.34 20.38 -10.50
N SER A 402 9.61 21.30 -9.57
CA SER A 402 10.36 22.54 -9.85
C SER A 402 11.83 22.27 -10.14
N LEU A 403 12.45 21.38 -9.37
CA LEU A 403 13.82 20.91 -9.63
C LEU A 403 13.96 20.26 -11.02
N LEU A 404 13.00 19.40 -11.40
CA LEU A 404 12.98 18.72 -12.70
C LEU A 404 12.66 19.67 -13.86
N ALA A 405 11.79 20.64 -13.64
CA ALA A 405 11.42 21.62 -14.65
C ALA A 405 12.56 22.59 -14.95
N GLY A 406 13.33 22.96 -13.91
CA GLY A 406 14.40 23.96 -14.06
C GLY A 406 13.87 25.28 -14.61
N ALA A 407 14.63 25.93 -15.47
CA ALA A 407 14.24 27.20 -16.10
C ALA A 407 12.92 27.15 -16.88
N ASP A 408 12.48 25.96 -17.34
CA ASP A 408 11.21 25.82 -18.05
C ASP A 408 9.98 26.04 -17.14
N ALA A 409 10.16 26.01 -15.82
CA ALA A 409 9.15 26.40 -14.85
C ALA A 409 8.85 27.90 -14.84
N LEU A 410 9.64 28.72 -15.55
CA LEU A 410 9.56 30.17 -15.51
C LEU A 410 9.06 30.75 -16.84
N ASP A 411 8.39 31.89 -16.74
CA ASP A 411 8.15 32.82 -17.86
C ASP A 411 8.86 34.15 -17.51
N GLY A 412 10.04 34.34 -18.10
CA GLY A 412 10.96 35.38 -17.67
C GLY A 412 11.39 35.20 -16.21
N ALA A 413 11.02 36.13 -15.33
CA ALA A 413 11.34 36.08 -13.91
C ALA A 413 10.20 35.53 -13.03
N GLN A 414 9.04 35.22 -13.63
CA GLN A 414 7.86 34.78 -12.92
C GLN A 414 7.69 33.26 -13.01
N PRO A 415 7.34 32.56 -11.94
CA PRO A 415 7.04 31.15 -12.02
C PRO A 415 5.72 30.93 -12.78
N LYS A 416 5.68 29.87 -13.57
CA LYS A 416 4.46 29.37 -14.20
C LYS A 416 3.59 28.67 -13.16
N VAL A 417 2.30 28.56 -13.45
CA VAL A 417 1.39 27.81 -12.61
C VAL A 417 1.77 26.33 -12.62
N PHE A 418 1.97 25.78 -11.43
CA PHE A 418 2.19 24.36 -11.19
C PHE A 418 0.87 23.60 -11.27
N MET A 419 -0.14 24.05 -10.53
CA MET A 419 -1.48 23.47 -10.56
C MET A 419 -2.57 24.49 -10.25
N TYR A 420 -3.76 24.24 -10.79
CA TYR A 420 -5.00 24.86 -10.38
C TYR A 420 -5.82 23.86 -9.54
N SER A 421 -6.53 24.37 -8.51
CA SER A 421 -7.43 23.60 -7.65
C SER A 421 -8.87 23.98 -7.90
N ARG A 422 -9.70 23.04 -8.40
CA ARG A 422 -11.14 23.19 -8.49
C ARG A 422 -11.80 22.58 -7.27
N TYR A 423 -12.40 23.42 -6.45
CA TYR A 423 -13.19 23.01 -5.28
C TYR A 423 -14.66 22.73 -5.65
N ASN A 424 -15.49 22.34 -4.68
CA ASN A 424 -16.93 22.29 -4.87
C ASN A 424 -17.51 23.68 -5.22
N ASP A 425 -18.71 23.70 -5.80
CA ASP A 425 -19.31 24.95 -6.32
C ASP A 425 -19.51 26.03 -5.24
N ASP A 426 -19.80 25.65 -3.99
CA ASP A 426 -19.97 26.59 -2.87
C ASP A 426 -18.64 27.30 -2.54
N ARG A 427 -17.54 26.55 -2.47
CA ARG A 427 -16.20 27.09 -2.20
C ARG A 427 -15.69 27.93 -3.39
N MET A 428 -15.98 27.49 -4.63
CA MET A 428 -15.65 28.28 -5.82
C MET A 428 -16.34 29.64 -5.78
N ALA A 429 -17.63 29.67 -5.45
CA ALA A 429 -18.40 30.91 -5.34
C ALA A 429 -17.89 31.81 -4.19
N ALA A 430 -17.62 31.23 -3.03
CA ALA A 430 -17.09 31.97 -1.87
C ALA A 430 -15.69 32.56 -2.13
N GLY A 431 -14.86 31.90 -2.91
CA GLY A 431 -13.53 32.38 -3.35
C GLY A 431 -13.58 33.37 -4.51
N GLY A 432 -14.76 33.61 -5.08
CA GLY A 432 -14.90 34.47 -6.27
C GLY A 432 -14.39 33.85 -7.57
N TYR A 433 -14.21 32.52 -7.61
CA TYR A 433 -13.71 31.77 -8.75
C TYR A 433 -14.84 31.40 -9.72
N ASN A 434 -14.57 31.50 -11.01
CA ASN A 434 -15.52 31.09 -12.05
C ASN A 434 -15.34 29.59 -12.38
N LYS A 435 -16.26 28.74 -11.97
CA LYS A 435 -16.19 27.30 -12.19
C LYS A 435 -16.11 26.84 -13.64
N ASN A 436 -16.38 27.71 -14.60
CA ASN A 436 -16.29 27.44 -16.04
C ASN A 436 -15.01 28.02 -16.66
N ASP A 437 -14.11 28.59 -15.85
CA ASP A 437 -12.87 29.21 -16.31
C ASP A 437 -11.73 28.87 -15.33
N TYR A 438 -10.98 27.83 -15.64
CA TYR A 438 -9.90 27.32 -14.78
C TYR A 438 -8.83 28.38 -14.49
N THR A 439 -8.62 29.37 -15.36
CA THR A 439 -7.64 30.42 -15.13
C THR A 439 -7.96 31.32 -13.95
N THR A 440 -9.19 31.23 -13.45
CA THR A 440 -9.64 31.94 -12.23
C THR A 440 -9.52 31.10 -10.97
N TYR A 441 -9.19 29.79 -11.05
CA TYR A 441 -9.13 28.92 -9.89
C TYR A 441 -7.99 29.32 -8.93
N LYS A 442 -8.09 28.87 -7.67
CA LYS A 442 -6.93 28.90 -6.78
C LYS A 442 -5.79 28.11 -7.44
N HIS A 443 -4.59 28.66 -7.44
CA HIS A 443 -3.42 28.00 -8.01
C HIS A 443 -2.23 28.06 -7.09
N ASP A 444 -1.32 27.14 -7.32
CA ASP A 444 0.03 27.14 -6.81
C ASP A 444 0.98 27.28 -8.00
N ASP A 445 1.99 28.12 -7.86
CA ASP A 445 3.04 28.29 -8.85
C ASP A 445 4.18 27.31 -8.61
N PHE A 446 4.97 27.00 -9.62
CA PHE A 446 6.24 26.31 -9.43
C PHE A 446 7.11 27.06 -8.41
N ASP A 447 7.89 26.32 -7.65
CA ASP A 447 8.84 26.91 -6.72
C ASP A 447 10.02 27.50 -7.49
N LYS A 448 10.10 28.84 -7.49
CA LYS A 448 11.13 29.56 -8.23
C LYS A 448 12.53 29.24 -7.77
N ASP A 449 12.72 29.17 -6.43
CA ASP A 449 14.05 28.96 -5.85
C ASP A 449 14.54 27.55 -6.17
N ALA A 450 13.67 26.54 -6.05
CA ALA A 450 13.95 25.19 -6.48
C ALA A 450 14.23 25.09 -7.99
N ALA A 451 13.45 25.74 -8.83
CA ALA A 451 13.63 25.76 -10.28
C ALA A 451 14.99 26.41 -10.70
N MET A 452 15.49 27.30 -9.90
CA MET A 452 16.76 28.01 -10.15
C MET A 452 17.95 27.43 -9.38
N ALA A 453 17.73 26.43 -8.51
CA ALA A 453 18.78 25.85 -7.67
C ALA A 453 19.85 25.14 -8.49
N TYR A 454 19.42 24.49 -9.60
CA TYR A 454 20.31 23.74 -10.49
C TYR A 454 20.04 24.12 -11.95
N ASN A 455 21.04 23.88 -12.80
CA ASN A 455 20.93 24.17 -14.23
C ASN A 455 21.07 22.86 -15.03
N PHE A 456 20.08 21.98 -14.91
CA PHE A 456 20.05 20.74 -15.66
C PHE A 456 19.35 20.93 -17.01
N PRO A 457 20.01 20.62 -18.14
CA PRO A 457 19.43 20.74 -19.46
C PRO A 457 18.66 19.47 -19.86
N PHE A 458 17.85 18.91 -18.98
CA PHE A 458 17.12 17.65 -19.26
C PHE A 458 16.38 17.72 -20.59
N LYS A 459 16.84 16.95 -21.57
CA LYS A 459 16.21 16.78 -22.89
C LYS A 459 14.86 16.07 -22.75
N GLU A 460 14.78 15.13 -21.83
CA GLU A 460 13.59 14.32 -21.57
C GLU A 460 13.65 13.72 -20.17
N ILE A 461 12.49 13.60 -19.55
CA ILE A 461 12.29 12.96 -18.26
C ILE A 461 11.57 11.63 -18.50
N TYR A 462 12.17 10.53 -18.10
CA TYR A 462 11.52 9.22 -18.08
C TYR A 462 10.91 8.99 -16.71
N VAL A 463 9.63 8.66 -16.66
CA VAL A 463 8.95 8.29 -15.41
C VAL A 463 8.61 6.82 -15.49
N ILE A 464 9.06 6.05 -14.50
CA ILE A 464 8.62 4.66 -14.34
C ILE A 464 7.42 4.67 -13.41
N GLY A 465 6.29 4.12 -13.88
CA GLY A 465 5.03 4.08 -13.17
C GLY A 465 4.33 2.74 -13.27
N THR A 466 3.39 2.50 -12.35
CA THR A 466 2.52 1.32 -12.28
C THR A 466 1.14 1.74 -11.78
N SER A 467 0.22 0.82 -11.58
CA SER A 467 -1.08 1.07 -10.94
C SER A 467 -0.96 1.62 -9.50
N ASP A 468 0.20 1.46 -8.86
CA ASP A 468 0.47 2.05 -7.53
C ASP A 468 0.96 3.51 -7.62
N THR A 469 1.32 3.98 -8.81
CA THR A 469 1.71 5.38 -9.07
C THR A 469 0.46 6.25 -9.10
N ALA A 470 0.26 7.11 -8.10
CA ALA A 470 -0.99 7.85 -7.93
C ALA A 470 -0.79 9.33 -7.56
N SER A 471 -1.79 10.13 -7.88
CA SER A 471 -2.05 11.51 -7.38
C SER A 471 -0.85 12.46 -7.45
N SER A 472 -0.11 12.78 -6.36
CA SER A 472 1.06 13.68 -6.45
C SER A 472 2.09 13.19 -7.46
N SER A 473 2.23 11.87 -7.66
CA SER A 473 3.04 11.30 -8.75
C SER A 473 2.45 11.63 -10.11
N GLU A 474 1.15 11.50 -10.26
CA GLU A 474 0.43 11.83 -11.49
C GLU A 474 0.36 13.35 -11.71
N MET A 475 0.21 14.12 -10.61
CA MET A 475 0.25 15.58 -10.62
C MET A 475 1.61 16.09 -11.15
N LEU A 476 2.73 15.48 -10.72
CA LEU A 476 4.07 15.79 -11.24
C LEU A 476 4.14 15.57 -12.76
N ILE A 477 3.68 14.42 -13.25
CA ILE A 477 3.63 14.11 -14.69
C ILE A 477 2.78 15.15 -15.42
N ASN A 478 1.57 15.45 -14.91
CA ASN A 478 0.65 16.40 -15.51
C ASN A 478 1.21 17.81 -15.54
N ALA A 479 1.80 18.27 -14.45
CA ALA A 479 2.37 19.61 -14.35
C ALA A 479 3.56 19.81 -15.32
N LEU A 480 4.48 18.83 -15.40
CA LEU A 480 5.62 18.88 -16.30
C LEU A 480 5.18 18.85 -17.78
N ARG A 481 4.23 17.97 -18.14
CA ARG A 481 3.62 17.94 -19.48
C ARG A 481 2.90 19.26 -19.80
N GLY A 482 2.24 19.85 -18.82
CA GLY A 482 1.55 21.14 -18.92
C GLY A 482 2.48 22.28 -19.37
N ILE A 483 3.67 22.39 -18.81
CA ILE A 483 4.65 23.41 -19.21
C ILE A 483 5.44 23.04 -20.46
N GLY A 484 5.18 21.88 -21.07
CA GLY A 484 5.79 21.42 -22.31
C GLY A 484 7.09 20.61 -22.14
N LYS A 485 7.42 20.17 -20.91
CA LYS A 485 8.50 19.20 -20.71
C LYS A 485 8.14 17.89 -21.40
N LYS A 486 9.13 17.28 -22.03
CA LYS A 486 8.98 15.94 -22.58
C LYS A 486 9.08 14.91 -21.44
N VAL A 487 7.96 14.29 -21.14
CA VAL A 487 7.85 13.24 -20.13
C VAL A 487 7.38 11.96 -20.79
N THR A 488 8.22 10.93 -20.77
CA THR A 488 7.93 9.58 -21.28
C THR A 488 7.61 8.65 -20.11
N LEU A 489 6.43 8.04 -20.12
CA LEU A 489 5.98 7.08 -19.10
C LEU A 489 6.34 5.66 -19.54
N VAL A 490 6.99 4.91 -18.65
CA VAL A 490 7.45 3.52 -18.83
C VAL A 490 6.84 2.65 -17.74
N GLY A 491 6.41 1.45 -18.06
CA GLY A 491 5.92 0.45 -17.09
C GLY A 491 4.45 0.14 -17.28
N GLY A 492 3.60 0.50 -16.33
CA GLY A 492 2.16 0.26 -16.35
C GLY A 492 1.33 1.54 -16.36
N ARG A 493 0.03 1.37 -16.55
CA ARG A 493 -0.93 2.47 -16.41
C ARG A 493 -0.95 2.95 -14.96
N THR A 494 -0.94 4.27 -14.75
CA THR A 494 -1.02 4.85 -13.41
C THR A 494 -2.43 4.72 -12.82
N ASN A 495 -2.61 5.11 -11.56
CA ASN A 495 -3.83 4.89 -10.79
C ASN A 495 -5.06 5.66 -11.30
N GLY A 496 -4.88 6.93 -11.70
CA GLY A 496 -5.99 7.78 -12.14
C GLY A 496 -6.55 8.71 -11.06
N LYS A 497 -5.81 8.97 -9.98
CA LYS A 497 -6.25 9.87 -8.91
C LYS A 497 -5.93 11.33 -9.23
N ASN A 498 -6.80 12.01 -9.97
CA ASN A 498 -6.69 13.43 -10.30
C ASN A 498 -7.35 14.38 -9.27
N VAL A 499 -7.68 13.87 -8.10
CA VAL A 499 -8.32 14.58 -6.97
C VAL A 499 -7.43 14.59 -5.74
N GLY A 500 -7.61 15.59 -4.87
CA GLY A 500 -6.82 15.77 -3.67
C GLY A 500 -7.65 16.05 -2.43
N MET A 501 -6.98 16.02 -1.28
CA MET A 501 -7.54 16.13 0.05
C MET A 501 -6.97 17.33 0.79
N GLU A 502 -7.77 17.93 1.65
CA GLU A 502 -7.31 18.77 2.75
C GLU A 502 -7.51 17.98 4.05
N VAL A 503 -6.46 17.81 4.83
CA VAL A 503 -6.53 17.07 6.10
C VAL A 503 -6.99 17.99 7.21
N MET A 504 -8.02 17.55 7.92
CA MET A 504 -8.60 18.26 9.06
C MET A 504 -8.45 17.38 10.29
N ASN A 505 -8.13 17.96 11.43
CA ASN A 505 -7.96 17.23 12.66
C ASN A 505 -8.55 17.93 13.87
N THR A 506 -8.83 17.17 14.92
CA THR A 506 -9.36 17.70 16.17
C THR A 506 -8.30 18.04 17.20
N GLN A 507 -7.01 17.88 16.91
CA GLN A 507 -5.94 18.13 17.89
C GLN A 507 -5.92 19.57 18.37
N ASN A 508 -6.15 20.52 17.48
CA ASN A 508 -6.17 21.95 17.80
C ASN A 508 -7.55 22.43 18.27
N SER A 509 -8.65 21.74 17.93
CA SER A 509 -10.02 22.12 18.27
C SER A 509 -10.56 21.43 19.52
N GLY A 510 -9.85 20.44 20.03
CA GLY A 510 -10.21 19.67 21.23
C GLY A 510 -10.77 18.27 20.90
N ALA A 511 -10.58 17.35 21.84
CA ALA A 511 -11.06 15.99 21.72
C ALA A 511 -12.60 15.93 21.68
N ILE A 512 -13.14 15.03 20.89
CA ILE A 512 -14.57 14.73 20.84
C ILE A 512 -14.76 13.38 21.55
N ASP A 513 -15.56 13.38 22.61
CA ASP A 513 -15.77 12.21 23.49
C ASP A 513 -14.45 11.55 23.97
N GLY A 514 -13.43 12.39 24.25
CA GLY A 514 -12.12 11.96 24.71
C GLY A 514 -11.18 11.45 23.63
N ASN A 515 -11.58 11.45 22.37
CA ASN A 515 -10.78 10.99 21.23
C ASN A 515 -10.42 12.15 20.30
N HIS A 516 -9.28 12.01 19.63
CA HIS A 516 -8.90 12.86 18.52
C HIS A 516 -9.14 12.15 17.19
N TYR A 517 -9.40 12.94 16.15
CA TYR A 517 -9.69 12.41 14.81
C TYR A 517 -8.89 13.19 13.76
N ILE A 518 -8.48 12.47 12.73
CA ILE A 518 -7.97 12.99 11.47
C ILE A 518 -9.00 12.64 10.40
N PHE A 519 -9.40 13.61 9.60
CA PHE A 519 -10.34 13.43 8.52
C PHE A 519 -9.78 14.05 7.22
N ALA A 520 -9.71 13.26 6.17
CA ALA A 520 -9.19 13.65 4.87
C ALA A 520 -10.22 13.38 3.76
N PRO A 521 -11.22 14.24 3.59
CA PRO A 521 -12.16 14.14 2.48
C PRO A 521 -11.50 14.59 1.17
N ILE A 522 -11.95 14.07 0.03
CA ILE A 522 -11.63 14.66 -1.27
C ILE A 522 -12.25 16.04 -1.35
N THR A 523 -11.42 17.08 -1.52
CA THR A 523 -11.86 18.48 -1.48
C THR A 523 -11.64 19.25 -2.77
N PHE A 524 -10.74 18.79 -3.64
CA PHE A 524 -10.43 19.46 -4.90
C PHE A 524 -10.07 18.48 -6.01
N GLN A 525 -10.20 18.94 -7.24
CA GLN A 525 -9.65 18.33 -8.44
C GLN A 525 -8.49 19.18 -8.94
N SER A 526 -7.37 18.54 -9.34
CA SER A 526 -6.15 19.20 -9.82
C SER A 526 -6.15 19.35 -11.34
N TYR A 527 -5.68 20.48 -11.82
CA TYR A 527 -5.51 20.81 -13.25
C TYR A 527 -4.11 21.35 -13.46
N ASN A 528 -3.47 21.07 -14.60
CA ASN A 528 -2.20 21.70 -14.95
C ASN A 528 -2.38 23.15 -15.48
N CYS A 529 -1.29 23.80 -15.84
CA CYS A 529 -1.32 25.19 -16.33
C CYS A 529 -2.12 25.39 -17.64
N LYS A 530 -2.48 24.31 -18.36
CA LYS A 530 -3.35 24.34 -19.56
C LYS A 530 -4.80 24.02 -19.26
N GLY A 531 -5.14 23.72 -18.01
CA GLY A 531 -6.48 23.30 -17.60
C GLY A 531 -6.77 21.83 -17.91
N GLU A 532 -5.75 20.98 -18.03
CA GLU A 532 -5.88 19.55 -18.30
C GLU A 532 -5.91 18.77 -16.97
N SER A 533 -6.85 17.84 -16.86
CA SER A 533 -7.05 16.95 -15.69
C SER A 533 -7.56 15.56 -16.14
N ASP A 534 -7.43 15.23 -17.42
CA ASP A 534 -8.04 14.07 -18.06
C ASP A 534 -7.20 12.81 -17.85
N TYR A 535 -6.99 12.44 -16.57
CA TYR A 535 -6.27 11.23 -16.19
C TYR A 535 -6.95 10.46 -15.04
N ASP A 536 -8.24 10.58 -14.93
CA ASP A 536 -9.07 9.84 -13.96
C ASP A 536 -9.07 8.31 -14.18
N ASP A 537 -8.68 7.86 -15.37
CA ASP A 537 -8.39 6.46 -15.68
C ASP A 537 -6.88 6.12 -15.63
N GLY A 538 -6.03 7.05 -15.18
CA GLY A 538 -4.57 6.94 -15.18
C GLY A 538 -3.91 7.25 -16.51
N PHE A 539 -2.65 7.68 -16.44
CA PHE A 539 -1.82 7.85 -17.62
C PHE A 539 -1.44 6.50 -18.21
N VAL A 540 -1.61 6.36 -19.50
CA VAL A 540 -1.15 5.17 -20.25
C VAL A 540 0.33 5.33 -20.55
N PRO A 541 1.15 4.27 -20.40
CA PRO A 541 2.54 4.29 -20.85
C PRO A 541 2.67 4.72 -22.30
N ASP A 542 3.77 5.40 -22.63
CA ASP A 542 4.05 5.83 -23.99
C ASP A 542 4.24 4.62 -24.93
N ALA A 543 4.04 4.81 -26.23
CA ALA A 543 4.06 3.73 -27.20
C ALA A 543 5.39 2.92 -27.16
N GLY A 544 5.27 1.64 -26.93
CA GLY A 544 6.41 0.71 -26.81
C GLY A 544 6.91 0.52 -25.38
N PHE A 545 6.28 1.17 -24.37
CA PHE A 545 6.68 1.11 -22.97
C PHE A 545 5.59 0.55 -22.04
N ASP A 546 4.51 -0.01 -22.58
CA ASP A 546 3.51 -0.74 -21.78
C ASP A 546 4.06 -2.14 -21.46
N LEU A 547 4.54 -2.29 -20.24
CA LEU A 547 5.29 -3.45 -19.74
C LEU A 547 4.58 -4.11 -18.56
N GLU A 548 3.39 -3.66 -18.15
CA GLU A 548 2.70 -4.13 -16.94
C GLU A 548 2.41 -5.64 -16.96
N ALA A 549 2.10 -6.20 -18.13
CA ALA A 549 1.84 -7.62 -18.29
C ALA A 549 3.14 -8.46 -18.41
N SER A 550 4.29 -7.82 -18.32
CA SER A 550 5.61 -8.45 -18.48
C SER A 550 6.25 -8.80 -17.13
N TYR A 551 7.28 -9.58 -17.18
CA TYR A 551 8.01 -9.99 -15.98
C TYR A 551 8.85 -8.87 -15.34
N GLU A 552 9.15 -7.81 -16.07
CA GLU A 552 9.95 -6.67 -15.61
C GLU A 552 9.26 -5.91 -14.44
N GLY A 553 7.97 -6.14 -14.22
CA GLY A 553 7.25 -5.67 -13.05
C GLY A 553 7.60 -6.38 -11.74
N PHE A 554 8.26 -7.56 -11.82
CA PHE A 554 8.70 -8.29 -10.63
C PHE A 554 10.11 -7.86 -10.19
N PRO A 555 10.46 -7.97 -8.90
CA PRO A 555 11.78 -7.61 -8.39
C PRO A 555 12.77 -8.75 -8.67
N LEU A 556 13.12 -8.96 -9.93
CA LEU A 556 14.04 -10.04 -10.36
C LEU A 556 15.51 -9.70 -10.17
N THR A 557 15.83 -8.42 -10.01
CA THR A 557 17.19 -7.91 -9.82
C THR A 557 17.19 -6.76 -8.84
N ASP A 558 18.35 -6.40 -8.35
CA ASP A 558 18.55 -5.19 -7.57
C ASP A 558 18.38 -3.92 -8.44
N TRP A 559 18.26 -2.77 -7.78
CA TRP A 559 18.07 -1.50 -8.42
C TRP A 559 19.19 -1.13 -9.39
N GLY A 560 18.82 -0.48 -10.49
CA GLY A 560 19.78 0.04 -11.46
C GLY A 560 20.51 -1.03 -12.27
N THR A 561 20.02 -2.26 -12.26
CA THR A 561 20.54 -3.32 -13.12
C THR A 561 20.20 -3.02 -14.57
N ASP A 562 21.25 -2.89 -15.39
CA ASP A 562 21.14 -2.51 -16.81
C ASP A 562 20.67 -3.71 -17.65
N PHE A 563 21.56 -4.67 -17.89
CA PHE A 563 21.28 -5.90 -18.60
C PHE A 563 21.80 -7.10 -17.83
N VAL A 564 21.14 -8.24 -18.00
CA VAL A 564 21.60 -9.51 -17.47
C VAL A 564 21.94 -10.44 -18.64
N SER A 565 23.13 -11.04 -18.63
CA SER A 565 23.48 -12.09 -19.58
C SER A 565 23.28 -13.47 -18.96
N ALA A 566 22.81 -14.41 -19.76
CA ALA A 566 22.64 -15.81 -19.38
C ALA A 566 22.95 -16.74 -20.55
N MET A 567 23.35 -17.97 -20.25
CA MET A 567 23.61 -19.00 -21.26
C MET A 567 22.33 -19.81 -21.51
N ARG A 568 21.82 -19.76 -22.75
CA ARG A 568 20.64 -20.51 -23.20
C ARG A 568 21.00 -21.31 -24.45
N ASP A 569 20.85 -22.63 -24.40
CA ASP A 569 21.14 -23.53 -25.52
C ASP A 569 22.54 -23.31 -26.13
N GLY A 570 23.53 -23.02 -25.27
CA GLY A 570 24.92 -22.77 -25.68
C GLY A 570 25.18 -21.40 -26.31
N GLN A 571 24.21 -20.47 -26.25
CA GLN A 571 24.34 -19.09 -26.72
C GLN A 571 24.16 -18.11 -25.57
N GLU A 572 24.92 -17.01 -25.59
CA GLU A 572 24.73 -15.91 -24.67
C GLU A 572 23.51 -15.09 -25.10
N VAL A 573 22.59 -14.90 -24.17
CA VAL A 573 21.34 -14.15 -24.33
C VAL A 573 21.32 -13.01 -23.32
N TYR A 574 20.86 -11.84 -23.74
CA TYR A 574 20.74 -10.65 -22.89
C TYR A 574 19.29 -10.35 -22.58
N TYR A 575 19.00 -10.07 -21.32
CA TYR A 575 17.68 -9.70 -20.83
C TYR A 575 17.70 -8.26 -20.31
N MET A 576 16.61 -7.56 -20.53
CA MET A 576 16.30 -6.30 -19.81
C MET A 576 15.44 -6.65 -18.59
N PRO A 577 16.04 -6.71 -17.38
CA PRO A 577 15.40 -7.36 -16.24
C PRO A 577 14.37 -6.49 -15.51
N ASP A 578 14.29 -5.21 -15.84
CA ASP A 578 13.50 -4.22 -15.11
C ASP A 578 13.02 -3.08 -16.03
N PHE A 579 12.00 -2.35 -15.64
CA PHE A 579 11.53 -1.15 -16.35
C PHE A 579 12.64 -0.11 -16.55
N PHE A 580 13.56 -0.01 -15.58
CA PHE A 580 14.74 0.83 -15.69
C PHE A 580 15.57 0.50 -16.94
N SER A 581 15.83 -0.78 -17.21
CA SER A 581 16.60 -1.22 -18.38
C SER A 581 15.96 -0.79 -19.70
N HIS A 582 14.62 -0.80 -19.76
CA HIS A 582 13.87 -0.34 -20.95
C HIS A 582 13.99 1.17 -21.14
N ALA A 583 13.84 1.97 -20.07
CA ALA A 583 14.04 3.41 -20.12
C ALA A 583 15.47 3.77 -20.52
N LEU A 584 16.45 3.11 -19.90
CA LEU A 584 17.86 3.29 -20.20
C LEU A 584 18.17 2.93 -21.66
N ASN A 585 17.71 1.77 -22.15
CA ASN A 585 17.93 1.35 -23.52
C ASN A 585 17.36 2.35 -24.53
N ALA A 586 16.16 2.89 -24.26
CA ALA A 586 15.55 3.89 -25.14
C ALA A 586 16.37 5.18 -25.23
N ILE A 587 16.98 5.61 -24.12
CA ILE A 587 17.89 6.78 -24.11
C ILE A 587 19.14 6.46 -24.92
N LEU A 588 19.76 5.28 -24.70
CA LEU A 588 20.97 4.88 -25.38
C LEU A 588 20.76 4.71 -26.90
N GLU A 589 19.60 4.22 -27.34
CA GLU A 589 19.26 4.13 -28.75
C GLU A 589 19.09 5.51 -29.41
N LYS A 590 18.57 6.50 -28.69
CA LYS A 590 18.47 7.89 -29.17
C LYS A 590 19.82 8.56 -29.29
N GLU A 591 20.67 8.44 -28.27
CA GLU A 591 21.97 9.12 -28.22
C GLU A 591 23.04 8.39 -29.07
N PHE A 592 22.99 7.08 -29.15
CA PHE A 592 23.97 6.25 -29.84
C PHE A 592 23.29 5.35 -30.89
N PRO A 593 22.66 5.91 -31.93
CA PRO A 593 21.96 5.12 -32.94
C PRO A 593 22.90 4.14 -33.62
N VAL A 594 22.57 2.86 -33.58
CA VAL A 594 23.37 1.79 -34.20
C VAL A 594 23.21 1.85 -35.70
N THR A 595 24.20 2.42 -36.41
CA THR A 595 24.38 2.12 -37.83
C THR A 595 25.05 0.73 -37.93
N THR A 596 24.21 -0.29 -38.19
CA THR A 596 24.58 -1.64 -38.66
C THR A 596 26.06 -1.98 -38.58
N SER A 597 26.49 -2.64 -37.50
CA SER A 597 27.46 -3.76 -37.50
C SER A 597 28.43 -3.94 -36.32
N SER A 598 28.24 -3.40 -35.14
CA SER A 598 29.24 -3.66 -34.09
C SER A 598 28.75 -3.90 -32.65
N VAL A 599 27.49 -3.83 -32.38
CA VAL A 599 26.92 -4.42 -31.16
C VAL A 599 25.68 -5.19 -31.61
N LYS A 600 25.72 -6.51 -31.56
CA LYS A 600 24.50 -7.33 -31.60
C LYS A 600 23.73 -7.06 -30.31
N ARG A 601 23.09 -5.89 -30.24
CA ARG A 601 21.97 -5.69 -29.32
C ARG A 601 20.85 -6.56 -29.87
N MET A 602 20.56 -7.65 -29.20
CA MET A 602 19.39 -8.42 -29.56
C MET A 602 18.15 -7.55 -29.28
N SER A 603 17.49 -7.18 -30.37
CA SER A 603 16.15 -6.62 -30.30
C SER A 603 15.26 -7.52 -29.41
N PRO A 604 14.34 -6.99 -28.60
CA PRO A 604 13.45 -7.76 -27.72
C PRO A 604 12.56 -8.79 -28.44
N ARG A 605 12.74 -9.03 -29.72
CA ARG A 605 11.92 -9.93 -30.54
C ARG A 605 12.11 -11.43 -30.31
N ASN A 606 13.10 -11.84 -29.51
CA ASN A 606 13.16 -13.20 -29.00
C ASN A 606 12.87 -13.20 -27.50
N ASN A 607 11.64 -12.84 -27.15
CA ASN A 607 11.07 -13.11 -25.84
C ASN A 607 11.13 -14.62 -25.60
N ALA A 608 12.19 -15.10 -24.99
CA ALA A 608 12.11 -16.33 -24.24
C ALA A 608 11.05 -16.03 -23.17
N SER A 609 9.85 -16.61 -23.35
CA SER A 609 8.79 -16.46 -22.38
C SER A 609 9.31 -16.93 -21.03
N LEU A 610 9.32 -16.06 -20.03
CA LEU A 610 9.44 -16.46 -18.63
C LEU A 610 8.38 -17.52 -18.33
N PRO A 611 8.58 -18.31 -17.26
CA PRO A 611 7.57 -19.27 -16.83
C PRO A 611 6.23 -18.56 -16.74
N LYS A 612 5.22 -19.03 -17.47
CA LYS A 612 3.84 -18.50 -17.48
C LYS A 612 3.15 -18.53 -16.10
N GLN A 613 3.88 -18.87 -15.05
CA GLN A 613 3.38 -19.28 -13.75
C GLN A 613 3.73 -18.30 -12.62
N MET A 614 4.54 -17.25 -12.90
CA MET A 614 4.80 -16.22 -11.90
C MET A 614 3.54 -15.40 -11.67
N ARG A 615 3.04 -15.38 -10.42
CA ARG A 615 1.91 -14.53 -10.04
C ARG A 615 2.05 -14.01 -8.62
N ARG A 616 1.63 -12.78 -8.41
CA ARG A 616 1.42 -12.21 -7.08
C ARG A 616 0.25 -12.92 -6.39
N LEU A 617 0.40 -13.11 -5.10
CA LEU A 617 -0.66 -13.57 -4.22
C LEU A 617 -1.11 -12.40 -3.35
N ASP A 618 -2.36 -12.43 -2.90
CA ASP A 618 -2.85 -11.41 -1.98
C ASP A 618 -2.06 -11.41 -0.68
N MET A 619 -1.63 -10.19 -0.31
CA MET A 619 -0.99 -9.95 0.96
C MET A 619 -1.97 -9.27 1.91
N PRO A 620 -1.83 -9.51 3.23
CA PRO A 620 -2.61 -8.80 4.20
C PRO A 620 -2.35 -7.30 4.07
N LYS A 621 -3.41 -6.55 3.76
CA LYS A 621 -3.39 -5.10 3.85
C LYS A 621 -3.82 -4.75 5.28
N VAL A 622 -2.85 -4.64 6.18
CA VAL A 622 -3.10 -4.04 7.49
C VAL A 622 -2.62 -2.61 7.42
N ALA A 623 -3.55 -1.67 7.56
CA ALA A 623 -3.18 -0.29 7.80
C ALA A 623 -2.41 -0.24 9.13
N ARG A 624 -1.13 0.12 9.12
CA ARG A 624 -0.46 0.59 10.32
C ARG A 624 -1.05 1.93 10.68
N GLU A 625 -1.15 2.26 11.96
CA GLU A 625 -1.38 3.63 12.39
C GLU A 625 -0.35 4.52 11.66
N GLY A 626 -0.82 5.43 10.79
CA GLY A 626 0.04 6.20 9.88
C GLY A 626 0.20 5.65 8.44
N ASP A 627 -0.07 4.38 8.15
CA ASP A 627 0.02 3.80 6.79
C ASP A 627 -1.13 4.28 5.88
N ILE A 628 -2.18 4.85 6.46
CA ILE A 628 -3.26 5.48 5.71
C ILE A 628 -2.70 6.63 4.85
N PHE A 629 -1.69 7.33 5.36
CA PHE A 629 -0.94 8.32 4.59
C PHE A 629 -0.16 7.73 3.41
N ARG A 630 0.22 6.46 3.46
CA ARG A 630 1.02 5.80 2.42
C ARG A 630 0.19 5.17 1.32
N LYS A 631 -1.05 4.80 1.60
CA LYS A 631 -1.87 4.11 0.61
C LYS A 631 -2.90 5.00 -0.07
N ASN A 632 -3.35 6.09 0.56
CA ASN A 632 -4.47 6.88 0.03
C ASN A 632 -4.45 8.38 0.38
N ALA A 633 -3.48 8.90 1.11
CA ALA A 633 -3.57 10.24 1.65
C ALA A 633 -2.66 11.26 0.96
N TRP A 634 -3.27 12.34 0.52
CA TRP A 634 -2.65 13.46 -0.18
C TRP A 634 -3.00 14.73 0.58
N VAL A 635 -2.01 15.31 1.22
CA VAL A 635 -2.20 16.41 2.14
C VAL A 635 -1.75 17.71 1.49
N LEU A 636 -2.68 18.66 1.37
CA LEU A 636 -2.32 20.07 1.38
C LEU A 636 -2.06 20.43 2.86
N ALA A 637 -0.80 20.64 3.23
CA ALA A 637 -0.49 21.32 4.49
C ALA A 637 -0.74 22.81 4.26
N GLU A 638 -1.58 23.43 5.11
CA GLU A 638 -1.66 24.87 5.22
C GLU A 638 -0.38 25.45 5.84
#